data_d2c659ffee30e7d414e775f2f73b188b
#
_entry.id   d2c659ffee30e7d414e775f2f73b188b
#
_cell.length_a   1.000
_cell.length_b   1.000
_cell.length_c   1.000
_cell.angle_alpha   90.00
_cell.angle_beta   90.00
_cell.angle_gamma   90.00
#
_symmetry.space_group_name_H-M   'P 1'
#
loop_
_entity.id
_entity.type
_entity.pdbx_description
1 polymer ?
#
loop_
_entity_poly.entity_id
_entity_poly.type
_entity_poly.pdbx_seq_one_letter_code
_entity_poly.pdbx_strand_id
1 'polypeptide(L)'
;MMTRGPRRLLSMACGVCXGLALACPTSXXAQVGDLEHDEPALHDDCAXIXSRRXANSDGWKQVAXAVRTFHRDSGVTSHVFEESPLELKDVLASXHPRXLILVAAPEELNRGVFLDLHRLCRGLDDDPWPDFEWGXLTGRNWESAMRQIVTRDPLTITKAAGVASLDVAPFAEAHCWDETFEGRSVRKLPDGRXVTRSGTAEMTMPGIVSTLNDFEPDLFFSSGRSTQHDWRVGYDFKAGAFKVEGGRLVGVTLDGERLPVDSRNPKVWLAAGNCLLGDIDGIDSMALAFLDSASATQFVGYSGRTWHGRAGWGTAEWFLSDPGRWNLSEAVFFNQIQLIDELREIDPALTTLDLGDFAPRXDPIFGEKLRETWGRGVXEPVFQRALGHLWDRDVLVFYGDPSWDARLXQXRPLWTSXCVLDEEAGLCRVTLTGVHQGPFSSPPSVSLPFRVAVGDTVSAPPGTIIADDFVMFTQVDTLDPXEEVVAVFEARPMKRDRRVERLRDWPQXEAQIARLPLPYQSLVRTRLEEAGGRRGELVAAIESLEGEDALEAIAFLLAFIPERDLTTISADLLAGHVEEAVAIRRTSPFCRDLPDEIFLNDVLPHMFVGERRESWRPELRERFAEIAWSAPTQAEAVHRLDQELWKRMGVVYHPSKRPKTDQSPSETIDCGVASCTGLSILLASTCRSVGIPARLAGVPMWHDDSGNHTWVEVWXDGRWXFVEALGGEGYGKAWWLEKIAKVNPDDPLYTVWATSYRPTGSHFPLEWDPEDGSIPAVDVSARYLALP
;
A
#
# COMPACT_ATOMS: atom_id res chain seq x y z
N MET A 1 34.93 27.90 -18.92
CA MET A 1 34.74 26.75 -19.81
C MET A 1 35.36 25.52 -19.13
N MET A 2 34.68 24.95 -18.19
CA MET A 2 35.04 23.63 -17.61
C MET A 2 34.02 22.62 -18.12
N THR A 3 34.47 21.74 -18.99
CA THR A 3 33.67 20.64 -19.49
C THR A 3 33.41 19.66 -18.35
N ARG A 4 32.18 19.50 -17.94
CA ARG A 4 31.79 18.38 -17.08
C ARG A 4 32.01 17.08 -17.87
N GLY A 5 32.97 16.27 -17.48
CA GLY A 5 33.19 14.93 -18.03
C GLY A 5 32.03 14.00 -17.61
N PRO A 6 31.83 12.90 -18.36
CA PRO A 6 30.76 11.98 -18.00
C PRO A 6 30.99 11.45 -16.58
N ARG A 7 29.96 11.50 -15.74
CA ARG A 7 29.99 10.86 -14.42
C ARG A 7 30.24 9.37 -14.64
N ARG A 8 31.38 8.90 -14.19
CA ARG A 8 31.70 7.47 -14.20
C ARG A 8 30.86 6.76 -13.15
N LEU A 9 30.18 5.73 -13.56
CA LEU A 9 29.64 4.72 -12.66
C LEU A 9 30.81 4.25 -11.76
N LEU A 10 30.75 4.57 -10.48
CA LEU A 10 31.74 4.16 -9.51
C LEU A 10 31.54 2.65 -9.22
N SER A 11 32.44 1.83 -9.79
CA SER A 11 32.63 0.49 -9.25
C SER A 11 33.42 0.64 -7.96
N MET A 12 32.73 0.60 -6.82
CA MET A 12 33.42 0.54 -5.53
C MET A 12 34.04 -0.82 -5.32
N ALA A 13 35.37 -0.88 -5.44
CA ALA A 13 36.11 -2.02 -4.99
C ALA A 13 36.09 -2.08 -3.45
N CYS A 14 35.72 -3.25 -2.93
CA CYS A 14 35.69 -3.56 -1.51
C CYS A 14 37.08 -3.45 -0.88
N GLY A 15 37.33 -2.40 -0.12
CA GLY A 15 38.53 -2.28 0.73
C GLY A 15 38.20 -2.72 2.16
N VAL A 16 38.92 -3.72 2.63
CA VAL A 16 38.81 -4.23 4.00
C VAL A 16 39.47 -3.22 4.95
N CYS A 17 38.74 -2.69 5.90
CA CYS A 17 39.34 -2.02 7.06
C CYS A 17 38.87 -2.61 8.37
N UNK A 18 39.71 -2.91 9.20
CA UNK A 18 39.45 -3.56 10.32
C UNK A 18 39.21 -2.70 11.46
N GLY A 19 38.48 -3.15 12.21
CA GLY A 19 37.85 -2.56 13.33
C GLY A 19 38.66 -1.93 14.42
N LEU A 20 38.13 -0.93 15.00
CA LEU A 20 38.49 -0.47 16.33
C LEU A 20 37.20 -0.19 17.11
N ALA A 21 36.94 -0.99 18.13
CA ALA A 21 35.85 -0.82 19.05
C ALA A 21 36.13 0.32 20.04
N LEU A 22 35.30 1.30 20.10
CA LEU A 22 35.29 2.29 21.16
C LEU A 22 33.92 2.33 21.84
N ALA A 23 33.95 2.31 23.17
CA ALA A 23 32.81 2.17 24.07
C ALA A 23 31.89 3.43 24.05
N CYS A 24 30.65 3.17 24.19
CA CYS A 24 29.54 4.15 24.24
C CYS A 24 29.40 4.73 25.66
N PRO A 25 29.25 6.05 25.86
CA PRO A 25 28.72 6.57 27.10
C PRO A 25 27.22 6.81 27.00
N THR A 26 26.52 6.44 28.04
CA THR A 26 25.08 6.56 28.27
C THR A 26 24.61 8.03 28.50
N SER A 27 23.46 8.30 28.07
CA SER A 27 22.42 9.29 28.49
C SER A 27 22.34 10.66 27.80
N UNK A 28 20.99 10.93 27.49
CA UNK A 28 20.39 11.98 27.40
C UNK A 28 19.41 11.88 26.43
N UNK A 29 18.68 11.63 26.73
CA UNK A 29 17.64 11.66 26.08
C UNK A 29 17.49 12.90 25.68
N ALA A 30 17.69 13.24 24.73
CA ALA A 30 17.27 14.39 23.96
C ALA A 30 15.82 14.18 23.54
N GLN A 31 14.97 15.08 23.91
CA GLN A 31 13.61 15.14 23.36
C GLN A 31 13.75 15.19 21.84
N VAL A 32 13.34 14.08 21.20
CA VAL A 32 13.15 14.05 19.76
C VAL A 32 11.92 14.92 19.52
N GLY A 33 12.13 16.12 19.00
CA GLY A 33 11.05 16.90 18.44
C GLY A 33 10.43 16.07 17.31
N ASP A 34 9.12 16.01 17.29
CA ASP A 34 8.36 15.32 16.25
C ASP A 34 8.87 15.76 14.88
N LEU A 35 9.56 14.85 14.21
CA LEU A 35 9.85 14.99 12.78
C LEU A 35 8.51 14.76 12.09
N GLU A 36 7.92 15.82 11.58
CA GLU A 36 6.77 15.66 10.68
C GLU A 36 7.23 14.77 9.52
N HIS A 37 6.69 13.56 9.49
CA HIS A 37 6.87 12.66 8.37
C HIS A 37 6.11 13.26 7.19
N ASP A 38 6.79 13.42 6.06
CA ASP A 38 6.11 13.65 4.79
C ASP A 38 5.14 12.46 4.61
N GLU A 39 3.84 12.70 4.71
CA GLU A 39 2.86 11.70 4.36
C GLU A 39 3.06 11.30 2.90
N PRO A 40 3.04 10.01 2.57
CA PRO A 40 3.07 9.60 1.18
C PRO A 40 1.92 10.30 0.44
N ALA A 41 2.21 10.83 -0.72
CA ALA A 41 1.24 11.56 -1.53
C ALA A 41 0.06 10.63 -1.82
N LEU A 42 -1.06 10.84 -1.13
CA LEU A 42 -2.31 10.13 -1.41
C LEU A 42 -2.80 10.59 -2.80
N HIS A 43 -2.84 9.65 -3.73
CA HIS A 43 -3.32 9.90 -5.09
C HIS A 43 -4.85 9.99 -5.05
N ASP A 44 -5.37 11.20 -4.88
CA ASP A 44 -6.82 11.43 -4.71
C ASP A 44 -7.59 11.49 -6.04
N ASP A 45 -6.90 11.63 -7.18
CA ASP A 45 -7.54 11.73 -8.49
C ASP A 45 -7.01 10.64 -9.41
N CYS A 46 -7.76 9.54 -9.53
CA CYS A 46 -7.44 8.42 -10.42
C CYS A 46 -8.37 8.43 -11.64
N ALA A 47 -7.81 8.18 -12.82
CA ALA A 47 -8.61 7.96 -14.03
C ALA A 47 -8.42 6.54 -14.58
N UNK A 48 -9.32 5.53 -14.82
CA UNK A 48 -9.33 4.34 -15.39
C UNK A 48 -9.67 4.57 -16.68
N ILE A 49 -8.97 4.23 -17.57
CA ILE A 49 -9.29 4.26 -19.00
C ILE A 49 -9.32 2.84 -19.59
N UNK A 50 -10.03 2.48 -20.44
CA UNK A 50 -10.25 1.24 -21.05
C UNK A 50 -10.55 1.47 -22.44
N SER A 51 -10.35 0.61 -23.45
CA SER A 51 -10.87 0.64 -24.83
C SER A 51 -12.35 0.27 -24.87
N ARG A 52 -13.06 0.65 -25.93
CA ARG A 52 -14.46 0.22 -26.15
C ARG A 52 -14.56 -1.31 -26.17
N ARG A 53 -13.59 -1.98 -26.70
CA ARG A 53 -13.51 -3.43 -26.68
C ARG A 53 -13.35 -4.02 -25.27
N UNK A 54 -12.46 -3.48 -24.43
CA UNK A 54 -12.29 -3.88 -23.10
C UNK A 54 -13.46 -3.56 -22.29
N ALA A 55 -14.21 -2.45 -22.68
CA ALA A 55 -15.46 -2.08 -21.99
C ALA A 55 -16.68 -2.97 -22.29
N ASN A 56 -16.67 -3.62 -23.39
CA ASN A 56 -17.73 -4.55 -23.78
C ASN A 56 -17.44 -6.03 -23.44
N SER A 57 -16.26 -6.35 -22.93
CA SER A 57 -15.87 -7.71 -22.55
C SER A 57 -16.31 -8.02 -21.12
N ASP A 58 -17.11 -9.07 -20.92
CA ASP A 58 -17.69 -9.40 -19.61
C ASP A 58 -16.64 -9.66 -18.53
N GLY A 59 -15.52 -10.26 -18.85
CA GLY A 59 -14.42 -10.47 -17.88
C GLY A 59 -13.70 -9.16 -17.53
N TRP A 60 -13.32 -8.41 -18.56
CA TRP A 60 -12.58 -7.15 -18.35
C TRP A 60 -13.43 -6.06 -17.71
N LYS A 61 -14.75 -6.08 -17.88
CA LYS A 61 -15.68 -5.24 -17.10
C LYS A 61 -15.54 -5.46 -15.60
N GLN A 62 -15.26 -6.70 -15.18
CA GLN A 62 -15.07 -7.02 -13.76
C GLN A 62 -13.76 -6.39 -13.23
N VAL A 63 -12.71 -6.42 -14.05
CA VAL A 63 -11.46 -5.72 -13.72
C VAL A 63 -11.71 -4.23 -13.56
N ALA A 64 -12.40 -3.62 -14.52
CA ALA A 64 -12.80 -2.20 -14.41
C ALA A 64 -13.67 -1.88 -13.19
N UNK A 65 -14.31 -2.72 -12.97
CA UNK A 65 -15.13 -2.57 -11.83
C UNK A 65 -14.43 -2.64 -10.54
N ALA A 66 -13.58 -3.55 -10.48
CA ALA A 66 -12.72 -3.69 -9.30
C ALA A 66 -11.85 -2.44 -9.10
N VAL A 67 -11.25 -1.92 -10.17
CA VAL A 67 -10.48 -0.64 -10.11
C VAL A 67 -11.35 0.48 -9.55
N ARG A 68 -12.55 0.67 -10.08
CA ARG A 68 -13.46 1.72 -9.59
C ARG A 68 -13.84 1.52 -8.12
N THR A 69 -14.02 0.29 -7.70
CA THR A 69 -14.36 -0.03 -6.30
C THR A 69 -13.18 0.26 -5.38
N PHE A 70 -11.98 -0.14 -5.81
CA PHE A 70 -10.74 0.08 -5.07
C PHE A 70 -10.46 1.58 -4.89
N HIS A 71 -10.60 2.34 -5.97
CA HIS A 71 -10.31 3.79 -5.99
C HIS A 71 -11.55 4.66 -5.73
N ARG A 72 -12.64 4.09 -5.20
CA ARG A 72 -13.89 4.84 -4.95
C ARG A 72 -13.65 6.07 -4.09
N ASP A 73 -12.89 5.90 -3.02
CA ASP A 73 -12.64 6.95 -2.04
C ASP A 73 -11.67 8.02 -2.55
N SER A 74 -10.91 7.71 -3.61
CA SER A 74 -10.00 8.64 -4.28
C SER A 74 -10.67 9.42 -5.42
N GLY A 75 -11.98 9.22 -5.65
CA GLY A 75 -12.72 9.94 -6.66
C GLY A 75 -12.42 9.51 -8.10
N VAL A 76 -12.28 8.20 -8.33
CA VAL A 76 -11.94 7.65 -9.65
C VAL A 76 -12.94 8.03 -10.73
N THR A 77 -12.45 8.55 -11.86
CA THR A 77 -13.21 8.75 -13.08
C THR A 77 -12.98 7.58 -14.05
N SER A 78 -13.88 7.36 -14.99
CA SER A 78 -13.79 6.23 -15.90
C SER A 78 -14.12 6.66 -17.34
N HIS A 79 -13.19 6.42 -18.25
CA HIS A 79 -13.30 6.91 -19.63
C HIS A 79 -13.02 5.78 -20.62
N VAL A 80 -13.65 5.84 -21.78
CA VAL A 80 -13.55 4.83 -22.82
C VAL A 80 -13.10 5.50 -24.13
N PHE A 81 -12.07 4.93 -24.75
CA PHE A 81 -11.60 5.35 -26.08
C PHE A 81 -11.93 4.27 -27.11
N GLU A 82 -11.92 4.64 -28.39
CA GLU A 82 -12.20 3.69 -29.49
C GLU A 82 -10.93 3.03 -30.03
N GLU A 83 -9.95 3.82 -30.44
CA GLU A 83 -8.72 3.34 -31.08
C GLU A 83 -7.44 3.69 -30.28
N SER A 84 -7.37 4.88 -29.71
CA SER A 84 -6.16 5.35 -29.02
C SER A 84 -6.49 6.10 -27.73
N PRO A 85 -5.68 5.91 -26.65
CA PRO A 85 -5.79 6.73 -25.44
C PRO A 85 -5.73 8.24 -25.69
N LEU A 86 -5.09 8.70 -26.79
CA LEU A 86 -5.00 10.12 -27.15
C LEU A 86 -6.37 10.79 -27.37
N GLU A 87 -7.41 9.99 -27.70
CA GLU A 87 -8.79 10.49 -27.83
C GLU A 87 -9.30 11.10 -26.53
N LEU A 88 -8.70 10.74 -25.40
CA LEU A 88 -9.13 11.18 -24.07
C LEU A 88 -8.39 12.45 -23.61
N LYS A 89 -7.51 13.04 -24.44
CA LYS A 89 -6.70 14.21 -24.07
C LYS A 89 -7.54 15.32 -23.44
N ASP A 90 -8.59 15.78 -24.14
CA ASP A 90 -9.40 16.93 -23.69
C ASP A 90 -10.12 16.65 -22.36
N VAL A 91 -10.66 15.44 -22.19
CA VAL A 91 -11.36 15.09 -20.95
C VAL A 91 -10.39 14.92 -19.80
N LEU A 92 -9.20 14.35 -20.04
CA LEU A 92 -8.18 14.20 -19.00
C LEU A 92 -7.55 15.56 -18.66
N ALA A 93 -7.37 16.43 -19.64
CA ALA A 93 -6.93 17.82 -19.40
C ALA A 93 -7.95 18.61 -18.56
N SER A 94 -9.18 18.28 -18.62
CA SER A 94 -10.19 18.83 -17.71
C SER A 94 -10.23 18.16 -16.30
N UNK A 95 -9.59 16.77 -16.31
CA UNK A 95 -9.62 16.08 -15.15
C UNK A 95 -8.46 16.23 -14.32
N HIS A 96 -7.38 16.57 -14.94
CA HIS A 96 -6.05 16.54 -14.38
C HIS A 96 -5.84 15.42 -13.35
N PRO A 97 -5.95 14.12 -13.75
CA PRO A 97 -5.75 13.00 -12.81
C PRO A 97 -4.28 12.94 -12.37
N ARG A 98 -4.04 12.49 -11.17
CA ARG A 98 -2.67 12.15 -10.71
C ARG A 98 -2.25 10.73 -11.08
N UNK A 99 -3.03 9.66 -11.17
CA UNK A 99 -2.80 8.38 -11.48
C UNK A 99 -3.65 8.04 -12.56
N LEU A 100 -3.13 7.56 -13.58
CA LEU A 100 -3.93 7.01 -14.69
C LEU A 100 -3.74 5.50 -14.77
N ILE A 101 -4.82 4.72 -14.80
CA ILE A 101 -4.79 3.27 -14.93
C ILE A 101 -5.42 2.87 -16.27
N LEU A 102 -4.62 2.32 -17.17
CA LEU A 102 -5.12 1.67 -18.39
C LEU A 102 -5.45 0.19 -18.09
N VAL A 103 -6.72 -0.16 -18.14
CA VAL A 103 -7.15 -1.58 -18.10
C VAL A 103 -7.20 -2.10 -19.52
N ALA A 104 -6.37 -3.08 -19.84
CA ALA A 104 -6.23 -3.57 -21.23
C ALA A 104 -5.96 -5.07 -21.28
N ALA A 105 -6.57 -5.73 -22.26
CA ALA A 105 -6.23 -7.11 -22.62
C ALA A 105 -4.85 -7.13 -23.30
N PRO A 106 -4.08 -8.21 -23.17
CA PRO A 106 -2.71 -8.24 -23.69
C PRO A 106 -2.63 -8.01 -25.20
N GLU A 107 -3.63 -8.42 -25.95
CA GLU A 107 -3.66 -8.21 -27.42
C GLU A 107 -3.95 -6.76 -27.84
N GLU A 108 -4.29 -5.89 -26.89
CA GLU A 108 -4.44 -4.44 -27.12
C GLU A 108 -3.15 -3.69 -26.82
N LEU A 109 -2.24 -4.31 -26.06
CA LEU A 109 -0.99 -3.67 -25.63
C LEU A 109 0.09 -3.87 -26.68
N ASN A 110 0.63 -2.80 -27.17
CA ASN A 110 1.70 -2.79 -28.15
C ASN A 110 2.43 -1.45 -28.05
N ARG A 111 3.53 -1.32 -28.76
CA ARG A 111 4.37 -0.12 -28.70
C ARG A 111 3.61 1.16 -29.07
N GLY A 112 2.66 1.09 -30.00
CA GLY A 112 1.84 2.26 -30.37
C GLY A 112 1.05 2.80 -29.19
N VAL A 113 0.40 1.92 -28.42
CA VAL A 113 -0.35 2.29 -27.23
C VAL A 113 0.59 2.88 -26.16
N PHE A 114 1.78 2.29 -25.97
CA PHE A 114 2.75 2.80 -24.99
C PHE A 114 3.24 4.21 -25.37
N LEU A 115 3.51 4.43 -26.66
CA LEU A 115 3.89 5.78 -27.15
C LEU A 115 2.75 6.78 -26.97
N ASP A 116 1.52 6.38 -27.22
CA ASP A 116 0.34 7.23 -27.04
C ASP A 116 0.13 7.59 -25.55
N LEU A 117 0.42 6.67 -24.62
CA LEU A 117 0.40 6.97 -23.18
C LEU A 117 1.47 8.01 -22.81
N HIS A 118 2.70 7.85 -23.33
CA HIS A 118 3.77 8.82 -23.10
C HIS A 118 3.40 10.19 -23.64
N ARG A 119 2.81 10.27 -24.84
CA ARG A 119 2.35 11.51 -25.47
C ARG A 119 1.20 12.14 -24.68
N LEU A 120 0.25 11.33 -24.26
CA LEU A 120 -0.89 11.75 -23.45
C LEU A 120 -0.40 12.34 -22.12
N CYS A 121 0.56 11.65 -21.49
CA CYS A 121 1.12 12.01 -20.20
C CYS A 121 1.88 13.35 -20.21
N ARG A 122 2.39 13.77 -21.36
CA ARG A 122 3.11 15.06 -21.53
C ARG A 122 2.27 16.09 -22.29
N GLY A 123 1.01 15.87 -22.43
CA GLY A 123 0.24 16.66 -23.36
C GLY A 123 -1.05 17.23 -22.86
N LEU A 124 -1.32 17.13 -21.57
CA LEU A 124 -2.58 17.65 -21.04
C LEU A 124 -2.57 19.18 -20.97
N ASP A 125 -1.38 19.78 -20.81
CA ASP A 125 -1.23 21.23 -20.79
C ASP A 125 -0.17 21.74 -21.79
N ASP A 126 0.34 22.96 -21.60
CA ASP A 126 1.26 23.63 -22.53
C ASP A 126 2.73 23.45 -22.15
N ASP A 127 3.05 22.77 -21.05
CA ASP A 127 4.43 22.54 -20.68
C ASP A 127 4.91 21.14 -21.16
N PRO A 128 6.20 20.81 -21.10
CA PRO A 128 6.68 19.53 -21.62
C PRO A 128 6.75 18.41 -20.57
N TRP A 129 6.33 18.68 -19.35
CA TRP A 129 6.51 17.74 -18.23
C TRP A 129 5.39 16.69 -18.19
N PRO A 130 5.62 15.52 -17.55
CA PRO A 130 4.54 14.56 -17.33
C PRO A 130 3.45 15.14 -16.43
N ASP A 131 2.20 14.95 -16.82
CA ASP A 131 1.01 15.45 -16.10
C ASP A 131 0.47 14.43 -15.08
N PHE A 132 0.88 13.17 -15.17
CA PHE A 132 0.35 12.10 -14.29
C PHE A 132 1.27 10.88 -14.28
N GLU A 133 1.16 10.11 -13.21
CA GLU A 133 1.75 8.78 -13.13
C GLU A 133 0.79 7.78 -13.78
N TRP A 134 1.30 6.76 -14.52
CA TRP A 134 0.42 5.82 -15.21
C TRP A 134 0.91 4.38 -15.12
N GLY A 135 -0.06 3.50 -15.18
CA GLY A 135 0.24 2.07 -15.23
C GLY A 135 -0.81 1.23 -15.96
N UNK A 136 -0.48 0.10 -16.52
CA UNK A 136 -1.22 -0.76 -17.15
C UNK A 136 -1.63 -1.83 -16.26
N LEU A 137 -2.87 -2.10 -16.08
CA LEU A 137 -3.42 -3.33 -15.48
C LEU A 137 -3.80 -4.32 -16.55
N THR A 138 -3.06 -5.39 -16.63
CA THR A 138 -3.22 -6.43 -17.65
C THR A 138 -2.82 -7.80 -17.06
N GLY A 139 -2.96 -8.86 -17.88
CA GLY A 139 -2.58 -10.21 -17.53
C GLY A 139 -2.87 -11.14 -18.70
N ARG A 140 -2.52 -12.41 -18.57
CA ARG A 140 -2.82 -13.39 -19.62
C ARG A 140 -4.33 -13.50 -19.91
N ASN A 141 -5.14 -13.16 -18.91
CA ASN A 141 -6.60 -13.08 -18.99
C ASN A 141 -7.08 -12.12 -17.88
N TRP A 142 -8.37 -11.85 -17.85
CA TRP A 142 -8.95 -10.91 -16.89
C TRP A 142 -8.79 -11.40 -15.42
N GLU A 143 -8.80 -12.73 -15.17
CA GLU A 143 -8.59 -13.28 -13.83
C GLU A 143 -7.16 -12.99 -13.32
N SER A 144 -6.20 -13.05 -14.24
CA SER A 144 -4.80 -12.71 -13.94
C SER A 144 -4.65 -11.22 -13.60
N ALA A 145 -5.30 -10.34 -14.38
CA ALA A 145 -5.31 -8.90 -14.11
C ALA A 145 -5.99 -8.58 -12.77
N MET A 146 -7.07 -9.29 -12.44
CA MET A 146 -7.82 -9.10 -11.19
C MET A 146 -6.95 -9.32 -9.94
N ARG A 147 -5.99 -10.26 -10.00
CA ARG A 147 -5.10 -10.54 -8.86
C ARG A 147 -4.23 -9.35 -8.48
N GLN A 148 -3.89 -8.50 -9.44
CA GLN A 148 -3.08 -7.29 -9.18
C GLN A 148 -3.85 -6.24 -8.37
N ILE A 149 -5.19 -6.21 -8.49
CA ILE A 149 -6.04 -5.23 -7.81
C ILE A 149 -6.29 -5.65 -6.34
N VAL A 150 -6.19 -6.94 -6.04
CA VAL A 150 -6.47 -7.48 -4.70
C VAL A 150 -5.35 -7.14 -3.70
N THR A 151 -4.14 -6.88 -4.17
CA THR A 151 -3.01 -6.47 -3.34
C THR A 151 -3.20 -5.02 -2.91
N ARG A 152 -3.63 -4.80 -1.68
CA ARG A 152 -4.05 -3.49 -1.16
C ARG A 152 -3.09 -2.86 -0.16
N ASP A 153 -2.43 -3.69 0.63
CA ASP A 153 -1.59 -3.18 1.72
C ASP A 153 -0.30 -2.56 1.16
N PRO A 154 0.12 -1.42 1.69
CA PRO A 154 1.44 -0.87 1.33
C PRO A 154 2.54 -1.89 1.59
N LEU A 155 3.53 -1.93 0.71
CA LEU A 155 4.65 -2.86 0.86
C LEU A 155 5.90 -2.10 1.33
N THR A 156 6.36 -2.39 2.54
CA THR A 156 7.69 -1.97 2.95
C THR A 156 8.71 -2.98 2.43
N ILE A 157 9.51 -2.58 1.48
CA ILE A 157 10.52 -3.44 0.83
C ILE A 157 11.68 -3.65 1.80
N THR A 158 11.80 -4.85 2.33
CA THR A 158 12.86 -5.24 3.27
C THR A 158 13.78 -6.32 2.69
N LYS A 159 13.28 -7.10 1.72
CA LYS A 159 14.02 -8.21 1.10
C LYS A 159 14.24 -7.90 -0.38
N ALA A 160 15.49 -7.80 -0.80
CA ALA A 160 15.81 -7.54 -2.21
C ALA A 160 16.56 -8.71 -2.83
N ALA A 161 16.31 -8.94 -4.11
CA ALA A 161 17.06 -9.90 -4.90
C ALA A 161 17.26 -9.36 -6.31
N GLY A 162 18.18 -9.99 -7.04
CA GLY A 162 18.34 -9.59 -8.42
C GLY A 162 19.47 -10.29 -9.16
N VAL A 163 19.52 -9.97 -10.44
CA VAL A 163 20.61 -10.34 -11.34
C VAL A 163 21.12 -9.03 -11.96
N ALA A 164 21.79 -8.25 -11.13
CA ALA A 164 22.40 -6.97 -11.47
C ALA A 164 23.14 -6.45 -10.24
N SER A 165 24.01 -5.51 -10.47
CA SER A 165 24.73 -4.83 -9.38
C SER A 165 23.76 -3.95 -8.59
N LEU A 166 23.46 -4.35 -7.37
CA LEU A 166 22.54 -3.66 -6.48
C LEU A 166 23.21 -3.34 -5.15
N ASP A 167 23.11 -2.11 -4.67
CA ASP A 167 23.54 -1.80 -3.31
C ASP A 167 22.60 -2.50 -2.32
N VAL A 168 23.13 -3.42 -1.54
CA VAL A 168 22.33 -4.19 -0.58
C VAL A 168 22.21 -3.51 0.79
N ALA A 169 22.86 -2.35 0.99
CA ALA A 169 22.88 -1.67 2.29
C ALA A 169 21.47 -1.31 2.81
N PRO A 170 20.55 -0.79 2.00
CA PRO A 170 19.22 -0.38 2.49
C PRO A 170 18.31 -1.53 2.96
N PHE A 171 18.57 -2.77 2.55
CA PHE A 171 17.65 -3.90 2.80
C PHE A 171 17.98 -4.65 4.08
N ALA A 172 16.99 -5.24 4.73
CA ALA A 172 17.19 -6.14 5.86
C ALA A 172 17.88 -7.43 5.40
N GLU A 173 17.45 -7.96 4.25
CA GLU A 173 18.04 -9.14 3.61
C GLU A 173 18.18 -8.89 2.10
N ALA A 174 19.17 -9.51 1.50
CA ALA A 174 19.34 -9.44 0.04
C ALA A 174 20.03 -10.67 -0.53
N HIS A 175 19.72 -11.02 -1.79
CA HIS A 175 20.41 -12.08 -2.51
C HIS A 175 20.58 -11.69 -3.98
N CYS A 176 21.74 -11.17 -4.33
CA CYS A 176 22.02 -10.63 -5.66
C CYS A 176 23.03 -11.53 -6.40
N TRP A 177 22.74 -11.85 -7.64
CA TRP A 177 23.60 -12.61 -8.54
C TRP A 177 24.30 -11.63 -9.49
N ASP A 178 25.59 -11.87 -9.71
CA ASP A 178 26.42 -10.98 -10.53
C ASP A 178 26.15 -11.24 -12.02
N GLU A 179 25.92 -10.19 -12.79
CA GLU A 179 25.65 -10.28 -14.22
C GLU A 179 26.95 -10.36 -15.08
N THR A 180 28.12 -10.13 -14.46
CA THR A 180 29.42 -10.15 -15.17
C THR A 180 30.34 -11.29 -14.74
N PHE A 181 30.17 -11.81 -13.53
CA PHE A 181 31.03 -12.91 -13.00
C PHE A 181 30.19 -14.15 -12.73
N GLU A 182 30.48 -15.22 -13.46
CA GLU A 182 29.73 -16.47 -13.36
C GLU A 182 29.71 -17.05 -11.94
N GLY A 183 28.55 -17.53 -11.52
CA GLY A 183 28.33 -18.18 -10.23
C GLY A 183 28.57 -17.31 -9.00
N ARG A 184 28.86 -16.02 -9.19
CA ARG A 184 29.09 -15.10 -8.07
C ARG A 184 27.76 -14.58 -7.56
N SER A 185 27.58 -14.59 -6.22
CA SER A 185 26.42 -13.95 -5.59
C SER A 185 26.83 -13.28 -4.29
N VAL A 186 26.04 -12.29 -3.89
CA VAL A 186 26.16 -11.58 -2.61
C VAL A 186 24.85 -11.76 -1.85
N ARG A 187 24.96 -12.24 -0.61
CA ARG A 187 23.82 -12.32 0.30
C ARG A 187 24.04 -11.40 1.49
N LYS A 188 23.07 -10.59 1.80
CA LYS A 188 22.95 -9.89 3.09
C LYS A 188 22.05 -10.73 3.96
N LEU A 189 22.55 -11.12 5.12
CA LEU A 189 21.82 -11.94 6.10
C LEU A 189 21.05 -11.05 7.08
N PRO A 190 20.05 -11.58 7.81
CA PRO A 190 19.29 -10.77 8.79
C PRO A 190 20.16 -10.11 9.86
N ASP A 191 21.35 -10.66 10.14
CA ASP A 191 22.30 -10.06 11.09
C ASP A 191 23.19 -8.95 10.47
N GLY A 192 22.91 -8.57 9.23
CA GLY A 192 23.61 -7.51 8.51
C GLY A 192 24.90 -7.92 7.80
N ARG A 193 25.33 -9.18 7.97
CA ARG A 193 26.57 -9.63 7.32
C ARG A 193 26.39 -9.87 5.84
N UNK A 194 27.10 -9.42 4.84
CA UNK A 194 27.13 -9.67 3.58
C UNK A 194 27.97 -10.76 3.39
N VAL A 195 27.72 -11.74 2.74
CA VAL A 195 28.48 -12.94 2.36
C VAL A 195 28.57 -13.04 0.83
N THR A 196 29.77 -12.99 0.33
CA THR A 196 30.01 -13.23 -1.11
C THR A 196 30.31 -14.71 -1.32
N ARG A 197 29.68 -15.31 -2.30
CA ARG A 197 29.93 -16.68 -2.73
C ARG A 197 30.37 -16.68 -4.18
N SER A 198 31.25 -17.59 -4.53
CA SER A 198 31.68 -17.87 -5.91
C SER A 198 31.27 -19.31 -6.23
N GLY A 199 30.82 -19.51 -7.44
CA GLY A 199 30.43 -20.83 -7.93
C GLY A 199 30.72 -20.94 -9.43
N THR A 200 29.92 -21.70 -10.14
CA THR A 200 30.06 -21.87 -11.57
C THR A 200 28.82 -21.38 -12.32
N ALA A 201 28.91 -21.25 -13.62
CA ALA A 201 27.79 -20.83 -14.45
C ALA A 201 26.59 -21.77 -14.29
N GLU A 202 26.78 -23.05 -14.12
CA GLU A 202 25.73 -24.05 -13.93
C GLU A 202 24.93 -23.84 -12.65
N MET A 203 25.55 -23.27 -11.63
CA MET A 203 24.88 -22.98 -10.34
C MET A 203 24.01 -21.72 -10.40
N THR A 204 24.23 -20.84 -11.37
CA THR A 204 23.59 -19.50 -11.42
C THR A 204 22.08 -19.62 -11.64
N MET A 205 21.63 -20.32 -12.69
CA MET A 205 20.19 -20.40 -13.00
C MET A 205 19.39 -21.10 -11.87
N PRO A 206 19.80 -22.28 -11.35
CA PRO A 206 19.11 -22.87 -10.19
C PRO A 206 19.09 -21.95 -8.98
N GLY A 207 20.18 -21.22 -8.74
CA GLY A 207 20.28 -20.29 -7.63
C GLY A 207 19.33 -19.10 -7.75
N ILE A 208 19.17 -18.54 -8.97
CA ILE A 208 18.22 -17.42 -9.20
C ILE A 208 16.78 -17.92 -9.02
N VAL A 209 16.44 -19.09 -9.57
CA VAL A 209 15.08 -19.65 -9.45
C VAL A 209 14.77 -19.94 -7.97
N SER A 210 15.72 -20.53 -7.21
CA SER A 210 15.55 -20.72 -5.76
C SER A 210 15.43 -19.38 -5.04
N THR A 211 16.14 -18.33 -5.47
CA THR A 211 16.01 -17.00 -4.89
C THR A 211 14.57 -16.47 -5.12
N LEU A 212 13.99 -16.65 -6.28
CA LEU A 212 12.61 -16.25 -6.54
C LEU A 212 11.59 -17.08 -5.72
N ASN A 213 11.74 -18.40 -5.72
CA ASN A 213 10.76 -19.34 -5.16
C ASN A 213 10.85 -19.50 -3.63
N ASP A 214 12.06 -19.48 -3.06
CA ASP A 214 12.29 -19.84 -1.65
C ASP A 214 12.64 -18.62 -0.79
N PHE A 215 13.41 -17.67 -1.33
CA PHE A 215 13.73 -16.44 -0.63
C PHE A 215 12.58 -15.43 -0.74
N GLU A 216 11.83 -15.49 -1.83
CA GLU A 216 10.63 -14.65 -2.10
C GLU A 216 10.87 -13.15 -1.79
N PRO A 217 11.62 -12.45 -2.64
CA PRO A 217 11.96 -11.05 -2.40
C PRO A 217 10.78 -10.10 -2.59
N ASP A 218 10.79 -8.97 -1.88
CA ASP A 218 9.87 -7.84 -2.07
C ASP A 218 10.24 -7.01 -3.31
N LEU A 219 11.54 -6.97 -3.63
CA LEU A 219 12.08 -6.30 -4.82
C LEU A 219 12.96 -7.28 -5.61
N PHE A 220 12.68 -7.41 -6.91
CA PHE A 220 13.56 -8.14 -7.82
C PHE A 220 14.12 -7.17 -8.87
N PHE A 221 15.44 -7.04 -8.92
CA PHE A 221 16.15 -6.09 -9.77
C PHE A 221 16.89 -6.84 -10.85
N SER A 222 16.66 -6.54 -12.14
CA SER A 222 17.25 -7.33 -13.21
C SER A 222 17.87 -6.49 -14.32
N SER A 223 18.92 -7.08 -14.92
CA SER A 223 19.61 -6.56 -16.09
C SER A 223 20.10 -7.74 -16.92
N GLY A 224 20.31 -7.55 -18.21
CA GLY A 224 20.80 -8.59 -19.09
C GLY A 224 20.19 -8.53 -20.49
N ARG A 225 20.69 -9.42 -21.37
CA ARG A 225 20.24 -9.49 -22.76
C ARG A 225 18.89 -10.20 -22.86
N SER A 226 17.91 -9.54 -23.44
CA SER A 226 16.54 -10.05 -23.45
C SER A 226 15.78 -9.72 -24.74
N THR A 227 14.67 -10.44 -24.92
CA THR A 227 13.63 -10.20 -25.91
C THR A 227 12.27 -10.26 -25.21
N GLN A 228 11.18 -10.17 -25.93
CA GLN A 228 9.84 -10.37 -25.38
C GLN A 228 9.64 -11.77 -24.78
N HIS A 229 10.42 -12.76 -25.22
CA HIS A 229 10.19 -14.19 -24.90
C HIS A 229 11.30 -14.83 -24.08
N ASP A 230 12.48 -14.20 -23.97
CA ASP A 230 13.59 -14.75 -23.22
C ASP A 230 14.43 -13.65 -22.53
N TRP A 231 15.07 -14.03 -21.42
CA TRP A 231 16.08 -13.23 -20.77
C TRP A 231 17.28 -14.11 -20.47
N ARG A 232 18.40 -13.86 -21.15
CA ARG A 232 19.67 -14.58 -20.97
C ARG A 232 20.43 -14.01 -19.78
N VAL A 233 20.77 -14.90 -18.87
CA VAL A 233 21.51 -14.52 -17.65
C VAL A 233 23.02 -14.46 -17.97
N GLY A 234 23.62 -13.33 -17.58
CA GLY A 234 25.04 -13.06 -17.78
C GLY A 234 25.38 -12.26 -19.03
N TYR A 235 26.23 -11.24 -18.87
CA TYR A 235 26.73 -10.44 -20.01
C TYR A 235 27.96 -11.07 -20.65
N ASP A 236 28.92 -11.51 -19.82
CA ASP A 236 30.23 -12.01 -20.26
C ASP A 236 30.36 -13.52 -20.13
N PHE A 237 29.31 -14.20 -19.66
CA PHE A 237 29.25 -15.66 -19.53
C PHE A 237 27.87 -16.15 -19.89
N LYS A 238 27.66 -17.47 -19.94
CA LYS A 238 26.36 -18.08 -20.17
C LYS A 238 25.99 -18.91 -18.94
N ALA A 239 24.77 -18.66 -18.39
CA ALA A 239 24.27 -19.38 -17.22
C ALA A 239 22.88 -19.98 -17.43
N GLY A 240 22.35 -19.86 -18.66
CA GLY A 240 20.98 -20.25 -18.97
C GLY A 240 20.15 -19.06 -19.36
N ALA A 241 18.84 -19.26 -19.43
CA ALA A 241 17.89 -18.20 -19.79
C ALA A 241 16.54 -18.41 -19.11
N PHE A 242 15.90 -17.35 -18.74
CA PHE A 242 14.47 -17.38 -18.45
C PHE A 242 13.68 -17.39 -19.76
N LYS A 243 12.61 -18.16 -19.78
CA LYS A 243 11.69 -18.30 -20.93
C LYS A 243 10.25 -18.38 -20.42
N VAL A 244 9.32 -18.18 -21.34
CA VAL A 244 7.92 -18.44 -21.06
C VAL A 244 7.54 -19.77 -21.69
N GLU A 245 7.03 -20.70 -20.90
CA GLU A 245 6.51 -21.99 -21.36
C GLU A 245 5.11 -22.23 -20.77
N GLY A 246 4.12 -22.32 -21.65
CA GLY A 246 2.70 -22.43 -21.22
C GLY A 246 2.24 -21.25 -20.37
N GLY A 247 2.77 -20.07 -20.64
CA GLY A 247 2.43 -18.86 -19.91
C GLY A 247 3.09 -18.70 -18.54
N ARG A 248 4.01 -19.59 -18.18
CA ARG A 248 4.73 -19.53 -16.89
C ARG A 248 6.20 -19.21 -17.13
N LEU A 249 6.77 -18.49 -16.20
CA LEU A 249 8.20 -18.21 -16.21
C LEU A 249 8.97 -19.46 -15.83
N VAL A 250 9.95 -19.83 -16.65
CA VAL A 250 10.78 -21.03 -16.46
C VAL A 250 12.25 -20.66 -16.63
N GLY A 251 13.07 -20.98 -15.67
CA GLY A 251 14.54 -20.95 -15.81
C GLY A 251 15.01 -22.19 -16.55
N VAL A 252 15.73 -22.00 -17.66
CA VAL A 252 16.31 -23.10 -18.43
C VAL A 252 17.82 -23.09 -18.22
N THR A 253 18.34 -24.15 -17.65
CA THR A 253 19.78 -24.31 -17.35
C THR A 253 20.61 -24.56 -18.62
N LEU A 254 21.92 -24.58 -18.48
CA LEU A 254 22.83 -24.82 -19.61
C LEU A 254 22.68 -26.21 -20.20
N ASP A 255 22.30 -27.20 -19.40
CA ASP A 255 22.09 -28.60 -19.86
C ASP A 255 20.60 -28.85 -20.25
N GLY A 256 19.78 -27.82 -20.19
CA GLY A 256 18.39 -27.87 -20.67
C GLY A 256 17.36 -28.26 -19.62
N GLU A 257 17.74 -28.38 -18.34
CA GLU A 257 16.77 -28.61 -17.27
C GLU A 257 15.82 -27.40 -17.16
N ARG A 258 14.54 -27.66 -16.87
CA ARG A 258 13.50 -26.66 -16.73
C ARG A 258 13.11 -26.49 -15.28
N LEU A 259 13.30 -25.28 -14.77
CA LEU A 259 13.09 -24.92 -13.37
C LEU A 259 11.92 -23.92 -13.31
N PRO A 260 10.70 -24.35 -12.97
CA PRO A 260 9.55 -23.41 -12.93
C PRO A 260 9.73 -22.35 -11.85
N VAL A 261 9.32 -21.13 -12.17
CA VAL A 261 9.18 -20.05 -11.20
C VAL A 261 7.74 -20.03 -10.69
N ASP A 262 7.59 -20.11 -9.37
CA ASP A 262 6.31 -20.05 -8.68
C ASP A 262 6.52 -19.24 -7.39
N SER A 263 6.84 -17.97 -7.54
CA SER A 263 7.07 -17.04 -6.45
C SER A 263 5.75 -16.33 -6.14
N ARG A 264 5.30 -16.38 -4.88
CA ARG A 264 3.95 -15.93 -4.50
C ARG A 264 3.94 -14.58 -3.80
N ASN A 265 5.07 -14.15 -3.26
CA ASN A 265 5.17 -12.86 -2.57
C ASN A 265 4.90 -11.71 -3.55
N PRO A 266 3.94 -10.82 -3.29
CA PRO A 266 3.78 -9.60 -4.09
C PRO A 266 5.08 -8.80 -4.08
N LYS A 267 5.49 -8.31 -5.25
CA LYS A 267 6.79 -7.66 -5.37
C LYS A 267 6.84 -6.58 -6.45
N VAL A 268 7.81 -5.71 -6.28
CA VAL A 268 8.28 -4.80 -7.33
C VAL A 268 9.32 -5.54 -8.17
N TRP A 269 9.15 -5.55 -9.50
CA TRP A 269 10.16 -6.05 -10.42
C TRP A 269 10.67 -4.89 -11.28
N LEU A 270 11.93 -4.55 -11.14
CA LEU A 270 12.55 -3.45 -11.91
C LEU A 270 13.57 -4.04 -12.90
N ALA A 271 13.20 -4.07 -14.18
CA ALA A 271 14.06 -4.56 -15.26
C ALA A 271 14.86 -3.40 -15.87
N ALA A 272 15.80 -2.86 -15.07
CA ALA A 272 16.52 -1.61 -15.38
C ALA A 272 17.44 -1.68 -16.62
N GLY A 273 17.91 -2.88 -16.98
CA GLY A 273 18.83 -3.06 -18.11
C GLY A 273 18.40 -4.13 -19.10
N ASN A 274 17.12 -4.49 -19.13
CA ASN A 274 16.61 -5.58 -19.97
C ASN A 274 15.81 -5.03 -21.17
N CYS A 275 16.37 -5.12 -22.36
CA CYS A 275 15.67 -4.71 -23.59
C CYS A 275 14.41 -5.55 -23.81
N LEU A 276 13.30 -4.92 -24.20
CA LEU A 276 12.07 -5.59 -24.68
C LEU A 276 11.31 -6.41 -23.63
N LEU A 277 11.75 -6.49 -22.39
CA LEU A 277 11.02 -7.26 -21.37
C LEU A 277 9.63 -6.65 -21.02
N GLY A 278 9.44 -5.35 -21.28
CA GLY A 278 8.15 -4.69 -21.08
C GLY A 278 7.24 -4.74 -22.31
N ASP A 279 7.71 -5.27 -23.45
CA ASP A 279 6.92 -5.34 -24.67
C ASP A 279 6.06 -6.60 -24.68
N ILE A 280 4.78 -6.46 -25.06
CA ILE A 280 3.84 -7.58 -25.18
C ILE A 280 3.51 -7.78 -26.66
N ASP A 281 3.95 -8.89 -27.22
CA ASP A 281 3.65 -9.28 -28.60
C ASP A 281 2.80 -10.58 -28.67
N GLY A 282 2.27 -10.99 -27.52
CA GLY A 282 1.43 -12.18 -27.39
C GLY A 282 1.32 -12.68 -25.95
N ILE A 283 0.49 -13.67 -25.71
CA ILE A 283 0.19 -14.22 -24.38
C ILE A 283 1.38 -14.95 -23.73
N ASP A 284 2.41 -15.25 -24.50
CA ASP A 284 3.64 -15.87 -23.98
C ASP A 284 4.79 -14.85 -23.81
N SER A 285 4.45 -13.57 -23.66
CA SER A 285 5.43 -12.51 -23.36
C SER A 285 5.95 -12.59 -21.93
N MET A 286 7.22 -12.24 -21.73
CA MET A 286 7.89 -12.25 -20.42
C MET A 286 7.19 -11.36 -19.42
N ALA A 287 6.72 -10.17 -19.84
CA ALA A 287 5.98 -9.25 -18.97
C ALA A 287 4.78 -9.96 -18.31
N LEU A 288 3.98 -10.67 -19.09
CA LEU A 288 2.81 -11.40 -18.57
C LEU A 288 3.22 -12.53 -17.62
N ALA A 289 4.34 -13.21 -17.91
CA ALA A 289 4.83 -14.27 -17.03
C ALA A 289 5.36 -13.71 -15.68
N PHE A 290 5.96 -12.52 -15.68
CA PHE A 290 6.37 -11.85 -14.44
C PHE A 290 5.17 -11.49 -13.57
N LEU A 291 4.13 -10.94 -14.18
CA LEU A 291 2.89 -10.57 -13.46
C LEU A 291 2.16 -11.82 -12.91
N ASP A 292 2.20 -12.93 -13.63
CA ASP A 292 1.40 -14.12 -13.30
C ASP A 292 2.15 -15.12 -12.40
N SER A 293 3.28 -15.66 -12.86
CA SER A 293 3.97 -16.73 -12.11
C SER A 293 5.06 -16.26 -11.16
N ALA A 294 5.52 -15.01 -11.28
CA ALA A 294 6.47 -14.41 -10.34
C ALA A 294 5.82 -13.38 -9.40
N SER A 295 4.50 -13.18 -9.51
CA SER A 295 3.70 -12.26 -8.68
C SER A 295 4.26 -10.83 -8.62
N ALA A 296 4.76 -10.33 -9.76
CA ALA A 296 5.17 -8.93 -9.87
C ALA A 296 3.89 -8.06 -9.83
N THR A 297 3.68 -7.35 -8.74
CA THR A 297 2.53 -6.46 -8.55
C THR A 297 2.74 -5.13 -9.27
N GLN A 298 3.99 -4.64 -9.23
CA GLN A 298 4.44 -3.56 -10.12
C GLN A 298 5.66 -4.07 -10.89
N PHE A 299 5.66 -3.83 -12.19
CA PHE A 299 6.76 -4.21 -13.07
C PHE A 299 7.10 -3.06 -14.01
N VAL A 300 8.38 -2.70 -14.06
CA VAL A 300 8.89 -1.70 -15.01
C VAL A 300 9.88 -2.37 -15.97
N GLY A 301 9.64 -2.21 -17.26
CA GLY A 301 10.49 -2.75 -18.30
C GLY A 301 10.41 -1.95 -19.60
N TYR A 302 11.24 -2.33 -20.56
CA TYR A 302 11.36 -1.61 -21.85
C TYR A 302 10.46 -2.22 -22.93
N SER A 303 9.69 -1.38 -23.63
CA SER A 303 8.92 -1.74 -24.82
C SER A 303 9.79 -1.75 -26.09
N GLY A 304 11.04 -1.40 -25.98
CA GLY A 304 12.00 -1.37 -27.08
C GLY A 304 13.38 -1.75 -26.59
N ARG A 305 14.38 -1.58 -27.44
CA ARG A 305 15.77 -1.69 -26.99
C ARG A 305 16.15 -0.45 -26.18
N THR A 306 16.93 -0.63 -25.15
CA THR A 306 17.54 0.50 -24.42
C THR A 306 18.56 1.18 -25.32
N TRP A 307 18.67 2.50 -25.28
CA TRP A 307 19.73 3.20 -25.98
C TRP A 307 20.85 3.56 -24.98
N HIS A 308 20.61 4.54 -24.14
CA HIS A 308 21.54 4.88 -23.04
C HIS A 308 21.20 4.17 -21.72
N GLY A 309 19.99 3.56 -21.62
CA GLY A 309 19.51 2.95 -20.42
C GLY A 309 19.03 3.93 -19.35
N ARG A 310 18.95 5.22 -19.69
CA ARG A 310 18.57 6.25 -18.72
C ARG A 310 17.16 6.07 -18.16
N ALA A 311 16.24 5.51 -18.96
CA ALA A 311 14.88 5.25 -18.51
C ALA A 311 14.86 4.31 -17.30
N GLY A 312 15.42 3.10 -17.43
CA GLY A 312 15.41 2.10 -16.36
C GLY A 312 16.43 2.35 -15.25
N TRP A 313 17.68 2.66 -15.63
CA TRP A 313 18.73 2.92 -14.61
C TRP A 313 18.49 4.23 -13.86
N GLY A 314 17.93 5.25 -14.53
CA GLY A 314 17.53 6.50 -13.86
C GLY A 314 16.38 6.26 -12.88
N THR A 315 15.36 5.48 -13.29
CA THR A 315 14.28 5.06 -12.37
C THR A 315 14.86 4.32 -11.16
N ALA A 316 15.82 3.41 -11.39
CA ALA A 316 16.50 2.71 -10.28
C ALA A 316 17.24 3.69 -9.36
N GLU A 317 17.88 4.72 -9.93
CA GLU A 317 18.55 5.76 -9.13
C GLU A 317 17.56 6.49 -8.23
N TRP A 318 16.44 6.95 -8.78
CA TRP A 318 15.39 7.62 -8.00
C TRP A 318 14.81 6.70 -6.90
N PHE A 319 14.50 5.45 -7.25
CA PHE A 319 13.83 4.52 -6.33
C PHE A 319 14.71 4.04 -5.18
N LEU A 320 16.03 3.84 -5.45
CA LEU A 320 16.94 3.18 -4.50
C LEU A 320 17.85 4.14 -3.72
N SER A 321 18.15 5.32 -4.26
CA SER A 321 19.21 6.18 -3.71
C SER A 321 18.76 7.04 -2.53
N ASP A 322 17.47 7.30 -2.38
CA ASP A 322 16.88 7.94 -1.19
C ASP A 322 15.81 7.00 -0.63
N PRO A 323 16.23 5.97 0.12
CA PRO A 323 15.33 4.88 0.53
C PRO A 323 14.09 5.38 1.28
N GLY A 324 12.93 4.97 0.81
CA GLY A 324 11.63 5.27 1.42
C GLY A 324 10.99 6.59 0.97
N ARG A 325 11.71 7.40 0.22
CA ARG A 325 11.16 8.69 -0.27
C ARG A 325 10.12 8.47 -1.38
N TRP A 326 10.44 7.65 -2.37
CA TRP A 326 9.63 7.47 -3.57
C TRP A 326 9.12 6.04 -3.66
N ASN A 327 7.87 5.87 -4.09
CA ASN A 327 7.42 4.59 -4.60
C ASN A 327 7.90 4.42 -6.05
N LEU A 328 7.60 3.28 -6.69
CA LEU A 328 8.13 2.99 -8.03
C LEU A 328 7.55 3.93 -9.09
N SER A 329 6.26 4.28 -9.02
CA SER A 329 5.63 5.15 -10.03
C SER A 329 6.13 6.59 -9.93
N GLU A 330 6.31 7.09 -8.70
CA GLU A 330 6.94 8.41 -8.45
C GLU A 330 8.37 8.43 -8.98
N ALA A 331 9.13 7.34 -8.79
CA ALA A 331 10.51 7.25 -9.32
C ALA A 331 10.53 7.29 -10.85
N VAL A 332 9.57 6.63 -11.52
CA VAL A 332 9.42 6.72 -12.98
C VAL A 332 9.07 8.15 -13.39
N PHE A 333 8.11 8.77 -12.70
CA PHE A 333 7.65 10.13 -12.97
C PHE A 333 8.81 11.15 -12.90
N PHE A 334 9.55 11.16 -11.79
CA PHE A 334 10.67 12.11 -11.62
C PHE A 334 11.84 11.81 -12.57
N ASN A 335 12.09 10.55 -12.89
CA ASN A 335 13.08 10.20 -13.90
C ASN A 335 12.68 10.71 -15.29
N GLN A 336 11.40 10.68 -15.63
CA GLN A 336 10.89 11.24 -16.89
C GLN A 336 11.14 12.76 -16.97
N ILE A 337 10.88 13.47 -15.87
CA ILE A 337 11.15 14.92 -15.78
C ILE A 337 12.65 15.18 -16.01
N GLN A 338 13.51 14.38 -15.36
CA GLN A 338 14.96 14.53 -15.50
C GLN A 338 15.41 14.29 -16.95
N LEU A 339 14.85 13.27 -17.64
CA LEU A 339 15.16 12.99 -19.06
C LEU A 339 14.76 14.17 -19.95
N ILE A 340 13.62 14.76 -19.70
CA ILE A 340 13.12 15.93 -20.45
C ILE A 340 13.99 17.15 -20.15
N ASP A 341 14.44 17.33 -18.90
CA ASP A 341 15.37 18.42 -18.55
C ASP A 341 16.73 18.25 -19.25
N GLU A 342 17.24 17.03 -19.33
CA GLU A 342 18.48 16.73 -20.06
C GLU A 342 18.34 17.04 -21.56
N LEU A 343 17.14 16.82 -22.16
CA LEU A 343 16.81 17.23 -23.51
C LEU A 343 16.74 18.76 -23.63
N ARG A 344 16.09 19.42 -22.68
CA ARG A 344 15.98 20.91 -22.62
C ARG A 344 17.36 21.57 -22.55
N GLU A 345 18.29 20.97 -21.79
CA GLU A 345 19.69 21.46 -21.73
C GLU A 345 20.41 21.38 -23.07
N ILE A 346 20.08 20.37 -23.88
CA ILE A 346 20.67 20.24 -25.22
C ILE A 346 20.06 21.29 -26.16
N ASP A 347 18.74 21.31 -26.27
CA ASP A 347 17.96 22.29 -27.04
C ASP A 347 16.50 22.22 -26.58
N PRO A 348 15.88 23.32 -26.14
CA PRO A 348 14.46 23.31 -25.72
C PRO A 348 13.51 22.75 -26.77
N ALA A 349 13.81 22.84 -28.06
CA ALA A 349 12.97 22.26 -29.12
C ALA A 349 12.86 20.71 -29.06
N LEU A 350 13.78 20.07 -28.38
CA LEU A 350 13.78 18.60 -28.23
C LEU A 350 12.73 18.11 -27.23
N THR A 351 12.31 18.90 -26.28
CA THR A 351 11.42 18.48 -25.19
C THR A 351 10.06 18.00 -25.72
N THR A 352 9.53 18.69 -26.72
CA THR A 352 8.24 18.39 -27.35
C THR A 352 8.38 17.69 -28.71
N LEU A 353 9.62 17.43 -29.16
CA LEU A 353 9.84 16.83 -30.49
C LEU A 353 9.27 15.40 -30.54
N ASP A 354 8.38 15.14 -31.49
CA ASP A 354 7.80 13.84 -31.76
C ASP A 354 8.21 13.37 -33.16
N LEU A 355 8.92 12.26 -33.21
CA LEU A 355 9.41 11.69 -34.46
C LEU A 355 8.47 10.62 -35.04
N GLY A 356 7.37 10.32 -34.35
CA GLY A 356 6.40 9.33 -34.79
C GLY A 356 6.69 7.92 -34.24
N ASP A 357 6.04 6.95 -34.79
CA ASP A 357 6.10 5.55 -34.35
C ASP A 357 7.20 4.80 -35.12
N PHE A 358 8.01 4.05 -34.39
CA PHE A 358 9.16 3.31 -34.92
C PHE A 358 9.21 1.88 -34.37
N ALA A 359 9.80 0.99 -35.17
CA ALA A 359 10.03 -0.40 -34.75
C ALA A 359 10.83 -0.48 -33.43
N PRO A 360 10.59 -1.46 -32.61
CA PRO A 360 11.23 -1.56 -31.27
C PRO A 360 12.73 -1.89 -31.31
N ARG A 361 13.38 -1.79 -32.47
CA ARG A 361 14.83 -1.94 -32.66
C ARG A 361 15.42 -0.66 -33.23
N UNK A 362 16.36 -0.14 -32.58
CA UNK A 362 16.91 0.81 -32.87
C UNK A 362 16.89 1.00 -34.16
N ASP A 363 16.11 1.66 -34.58
CA ASP A 363 15.80 1.87 -35.95
C ASP A 363 16.67 3.00 -36.55
N PRO A 364 17.45 2.72 -37.57
CA PRO A 364 18.22 3.77 -38.22
C PRO A 364 17.36 4.91 -38.78
N ILE A 365 16.09 4.64 -39.11
CA ILE A 365 15.15 5.65 -39.59
C ILE A 365 14.89 6.71 -38.51
N PHE A 366 14.83 6.34 -37.23
CA PHE A 366 14.67 7.28 -36.12
C PHE A 366 15.82 8.30 -36.10
N GLY A 367 17.06 7.81 -36.22
CA GLY A 367 18.24 8.67 -36.30
C GLY A 367 18.25 9.56 -37.53
N GLU A 368 17.89 8.99 -38.70
CA GLU A 368 17.79 9.78 -39.96
C GLU A 368 16.74 10.88 -39.81
N LYS A 369 15.55 10.54 -39.26
CA LYS A 369 14.47 11.54 -39.11
C LYS A 369 14.85 12.62 -38.12
N LEU A 370 15.51 12.29 -37.01
CA LEU A 370 16.02 13.28 -36.07
C LEU A 370 17.06 14.18 -36.76
N ARG A 371 17.95 13.60 -37.56
CA ARG A 371 18.98 14.37 -38.34
C ARG A 371 18.33 15.36 -39.29
N GLU A 372 17.25 14.97 -39.95
CA GLU A 372 16.52 15.81 -40.90
C GLU A 372 15.72 16.93 -40.21
N THR A 373 15.10 16.58 -39.08
CA THR A 373 14.16 17.50 -38.40
C THR A 373 14.91 18.54 -37.55
N TRP A 374 15.93 18.11 -36.82
CA TRP A 374 16.63 18.98 -35.84
C TRP A 374 18.15 18.96 -36.00
N GLY A 375 18.72 17.79 -36.32
CA GLY A 375 20.17 17.56 -36.15
C GLY A 375 21.09 18.09 -37.28
N ARG A 376 20.60 18.84 -38.23
CA ARG A 376 21.45 19.34 -39.32
C ARG A 376 22.51 20.32 -38.77
N GLY A 377 23.79 19.96 -38.98
CA GLY A 377 24.93 20.78 -38.51
C GLY A 377 25.27 20.59 -37.02
N VAL A 378 24.54 19.78 -36.36
CA VAL A 378 24.83 19.42 -34.95
C VAL A 378 26.03 18.47 -34.86
N UNK A 379 26.91 18.57 -33.98
CA UNK A 379 27.98 17.80 -33.75
C UNK A 379 27.59 16.48 -33.28
N GLU A 380 28.31 15.60 -33.79
CA GLU A 380 27.92 14.20 -33.62
C GLU A 380 27.75 13.78 -32.13
N PRO A 381 28.64 14.12 -31.19
CA PRO A 381 28.43 13.74 -29.79
C PRO A 381 27.15 14.35 -29.20
N VAL A 382 26.82 15.58 -29.56
CA VAL A 382 25.57 16.23 -29.11
C VAL A 382 24.38 15.56 -29.78
N PHE A 383 24.47 15.22 -31.05
CA PHE A 383 23.43 14.50 -31.81
C PHE A 383 23.16 13.14 -31.17
N GLN A 384 24.20 12.36 -30.88
CA GLN A 384 24.04 11.03 -30.28
C GLN A 384 23.44 11.10 -28.87
N ARG A 385 23.80 12.14 -28.10
CA ARG A 385 23.20 12.38 -26.78
C ARG A 385 21.69 12.66 -26.92
N ALA A 386 21.31 13.57 -27.79
CA ALA A 386 19.90 13.90 -28.05
C ALA A 386 19.11 12.67 -28.56
N LEU A 387 19.71 11.91 -29.47
CA LEU A 387 19.09 10.72 -30.05
C LEU A 387 18.77 9.69 -28.97
N GLY A 388 19.72 9.43 -28.08
CA GLY A 388 19.56 8.45 -26.99
C GLY A 388 18.53 8.91 -25.96
N HIS A 389 18.54 10.19 -25.57
CA HIS A 389 17.57 10.71 -24.60
C HIS A 389 16.13 10.73 -25.17
N LEU A 390 15.97 11.12 -26.45
CA LEU A 390 14.67 11.08 -27.12
C LEU A 390 14.11 9.66 -27.21
N TRP A 391 15.00 8.70 -27.48
CA TRP A 391 14.61 7.28 -27.53
C TRP A 391 14.21 6.79 -26.13
N ASP A 392 15.08 7.03 -25.12
CA ASP A 392 14.86 6.54 -23.75
C ASP A 392 13.62 7.20 -23.11
N ARG A 393 13.28 8.45 -23.51
CA ARG A 393 12.10 9.16 -22.99
C ARG A 393 10.79 8.35 -23.16
N ASP A 394 10.64 7.62 -24.28
CA ASP A 394 9.36 7.02 -24.68
C ASP A 394 9.42 5.48 -24.73
N VAL A 395 10.34 4.83 -24.00
CA VAL A 395 10.56 3.38 -24.15
C VAL A 395 10.19 2.56 -22.91
N LEU A 396 10.02 3.20 -21.76
CA LEU A 396 9.71 2.51 -20.51
C LEU A 396 8.21 2.27 -20.36
N VAL A 397 7.82 1.12 -19.85
CA VAL A 397 6.42 0.76 -19.59
C VAL A 397 6.29 0.34 -18.12
N PHE A 398 5.23 0.81 -17.46
CA PHE A 398 4.88 0.50 -16.09
C PHE A 398 3.64 -0.40 -16.09
N TYR A 399 3.74 -1.57 -15.50
CA TYR A 399 2.64 -2.51 -15.29
C TYR A 399 2.28 -2.54 -13.81
N GLY A 400 0.99 -2.55 -13.51
CA GLY A 400 0.44 -2.52 -12.17
C GLY A 400 -0.29 -1.21 -11.88
N ASP A 401 -0.86 -1.12 -10.70
CA ASP A 401 -1.52 0.09 -10.20
C ASP A 401 -0.43 1.09 -9.75
N PRO A 402 -0.34 2.29 -10.34
CA PRO A 402 0.66 3.26 -9.92
C PRO A 402 0.45 3.77 -8.50
N SER A 403 -0.76 3.67 -7.95
CA SER A 403 -1.06 4.10 -6.59
C SER A 403 -0.64 3.08 -5.51
N TRP A 404 -0.24 1.86 -5.89
CA TRP A 404 0.20 0.88 -4.89
C TRP A 404 1.52 1.34 -4.27
N ASP A 405 1.48 1.59 -2.96
CA ASP A 405 2.60 2.20 -2.25
C ASP A 405 3.60 1.13 -1.80
N ALA A 406 4.57 0.84 -2.68
CA ALA A 406 5.69 -0.07 -2.42
C ALA A 406 6.96 0.78 -2.27
N ARG A 407 7.53 0.85 -1.03
CA ARG A 407 8.69 1.70 -0.71
C ARG A 407 9.75 0.92 0.04
N LEU A 408 10.99 1.39 -0.05
CA LEU A 408 12.07 0.90 0.81
C LEU A 408 11.87 1.42 2.24
N UNK A 409 12.45 0.81 3.19
CA UNK A 409 12.45 1.21 4.50
C UNK A 409 13.17 2.48 4.52
N GLN A 410 12.47 3.39 5.12
CA GLN A 410 13.01 4.75 5.14
C GLN A 410 14.37 4.87 5.82
N UNK A 411 15.19 5.40 5.15
CA UNK A 411 16.43 5.67 5.67
C UNK A 411 16.38 6.96 6.31
N ARG A 412 17.53 7.50 6.73
CA ARG A 412 17.66 8.87 7.25
C ARG A 412 17.55 9.87 6.10
N PRO A 413 16.53 10.68 6.03
CA PRO A 413 16.39 11.65 4.93
C PRO A 413 17.54 12.66 4.95
N LEU A 414 18.05 13.00 3.78
CA LEU A 414 19.06 14.06 3.66
C LEU A 414 18.42 15.44 3.77
N TRP A 415 17.13 15.54 3.40
CA TRP A 415 16.36 16.78 3.41
C TRP A 415 14.88 16.48 3.64
N THR A 416 14.15 17.51 4.11
CA THR A 416 12.68 17.53 4.22
C THR A 416 12.13 18.71 3.42
N SER A 417 10.82 18.70 3.22
CA SER A 417 10.16 19.78 2.45
C SER A 417 8.86 20.28 3.07
N UNK A 418 8.51 21.44 2.80
CA UNK A 418 7.33 21.95 3.17
C UNK A 418 6.83 22.66 2.03
N CYS A 419 5.55 22.60 1.76
CA CYS A 419 4.84 23.34 0.70
C CYS A 419 3.70 24.15 1.30
N VAL A 420 3.64 25.44 1.02
CA VAL A 420 2.61 26.34 1.57
C VAL A 420 2.02 27.15 0.41
N LEU A 421 0.70 27.05 0.22
CA LEU A 421 -0.04 27.89 -0.72
C LEU A 421 -0.76 28.98 0.05
N ASP A 422 -0.36 30.24 -0.19
CA ASP A 422 -1.04 31.43 0.33
C ASP A 422 -2.02 31.89 -0.75
N GLU A 423 -3.25 31.49 -0.65
CA GLU A 423 -4.30 31.80 -1.62
C GLU A 423 -4.67 33.29 -1.64
N GLU A 424 -4.53 34.01 -0.50
CA GLU A 424 -4.78 35.45 -0.44
C GLU A 424 -3.72 36.25 -1.18
N ALA A 425 -2.46 35.85 -0.99
CA ALA A 425 -1.32 36.46 -1.69
C ALA A 425 -1.19 35.94 -3.12
N GLY A 426 -1.80 34.77 -3.44
CA GLY A 426 -1.63 34.10 -4.73
C GLY A 426 -0.22 33.55 -4.91
N LEU A 427 0.40 33.04 -3.84
CA LEU A 427 1.81 32.59 -3.86
C LEU A 427 1.93 31.16 -3.31
N CYS A 428 2.72 30.35 -3.98
CA CYS A 428 3.17 29.08 -3.44
C CYS A 428 4.63 29.19 -3.00
N ARG A 429 4.92 28.64 -1.84
CA ARG A 429 6.27 28.57 -1.26
C ARG A 429 6.62 27.11 -1.03
N VAL A 430 7.70 26.65 -1.66
CA VAL A 430 8.28 25.33 -1.47
C VAL A 430 9.64 25.51 -0.82
N THR A 431 9.81 24.93 0.36
CA THR A 431 11.04 25.02 1.14
C THR A 431 11.65 23.61 1.27
N LEU A 432 12.93 23.48 0.95
CA LEU A 432 13.73 22.31 1.31
C LEU A 432 14.55 22.68 2.54
N THR A 433 14.61 21.77 3.52
CA THR A 433 15.46 21.96 4.71
C THR A 433 16.41 20.77 4.81
N GLY A 434 17.71 21.04 4.88
CA GLY A 434 18.73 20.03 5.09
C GLY A 434 18.59 19.37 6.46
N VAL A 435 18.66 18.05 6.50
CA VAL A 435 18.56 17.24 7.74
C VAL A 435 19.90 16.57 8.06
N HIS A 436 20.46 15.86 7.08
CA HIS A 436 21.76 15.20 7.23
C HIS A 436 22.68 15.61 6.08
N GLN A 437 23.94 15.77 6.37
CA GLN A 437 24.95 16.13 5.35
C GLN A 437 25.23 14.95 4.42
N GLY A 438 25.16 15.20 3.12
CA GLY A 438 25.48 14.22 2.09
C GLY A 438 25.13 14.73 0.71
N PRO A 439 25.75 14.19 -0.34
CA PRO A 439 25.39 14.56 -1.69
C PRO A 439 24.08 13.89 -2.10
N PHE A 440 23.23 14.60 -2.80
CA PHE A 440 22.00 14.05 -3.36
C PHE A 440 22.33 13.24 -4.62
N SER A 441 21.77 12.05 -4.73
CA SER A 441 21.93 11.20 -5.92
C SER A 441 21.04 11.67 -7.07
N SER A 442 19.84 12.14 -6.73
CA SER A 442 18.87 12.72 -7.66
C SER A 442 18.55 14.16 -7.24
N PRO A 443 18.11 15.04 -8.15
CA PRO A 443 17.69 16.40 -7.77
C PRO A 443 16.58 16.39 -6.73
N PRO A 444 16.68 17.13 -5.63
CA PRO A 444 15.58 17.24 -4.67
C PRO A 444 14.30 17.69 -5.37
N SER A 445 13.23 16.93 -5.17
CA SER A 445 11.95 17.15 -5.84
C SER A 445 10.81 17.06 -4.84
N VAL A 446 9.79 17.89 -5.06
CA VAL A 446 8.63 17.97 -4.16
C VAL A 446 7.37 17.84 -5.01
N SER A 447 6.60 16.78 -4.83
CA SER A 447 5.24 16.71 -5.38
C SER A 447 4.37 17.69 -4.61
N LEU A 448 3.70 18.58 -5.31
CA LEU A 448 2.77 19.52 -4.67
C LEU A 448 1.52 18.74 -4.22
N PRO A 449 1.04 19.01 -3.01
CA PRO A 449 -0.17 18.32 -2.52
C PRO A 449 -1.46 18.81 -3.21
N PHE A 450 -1.33 19.71 -4.19
CA PHE A 450 -2.43 20.33 -4.94
C PHE A 450 -1.91 20.72 -6.32
N ARG A 451 -2.79 20.82 -7.31
CA ARG A 451 -2.44 21.38 -8.64
C ARG A 451 -2.69 22.88 -8.66
N VAL A 452 -1.79 23.61 -9.31
CA VAL A 452 -1.86 25.06 -9.41
C VAL A 452 -1.66 25.53 -10.85
N ALA A 453 -2.37 26.57 -11.23
CA ALA A 453 -1.97 27.36 -12.38
C ALA A 453 -0.75 28.20 -11.97
N VAL A 454 0.40 27.87 -12.54
CA VAL A 454 1.69 28.49 -12.21
C VAL A 454 1.79 29.84 -12.92
N GLY A 455 2.15 30.89 -12.18
CA GLY A 455 2.44 32.23 -12.71
C GLY A 455 3.92 32.55 -12.69
N ASP A 456 4.27 33.81 -12.51
CA ASP A 456 5.67 34.24 -12.52
C ASP A 456 6.45 33.72 -11.30
N THR A 457 7.69 33.30 -11.52
CA THR A 457 8.61 32.92 -10.43
C THR A 457 9.07 34.20 -9.70
N VAL A 458 8.73 34.31 -8.42
CA VAL A 458 9.12 35.43 -7.57
C VAL A 458 10.58 35.26 -7.13
N SER A 459 10.96 34.07 -6.71
CA SER A 459 12.35 33.77 -6.31
C SER A 459 12.54 32.25 -6.31
N ALA A 460 13.64 31.78 -6.89
CA ALA A 460 14.02 30.38 -6.87
C ALA A 460 15.52 30.23 -7.15
N PRO A 461 16.17 29.16 -6.65
CA PRO A 461 17.56 28.86 -7.01
C PRO A 461 17.71 28.63 -8.54
N PRO A 462 18.90 28.81 -9.08
CA PRO A 462 19.15 28.46 -10.49
C PRO A 462 18.81 26.96 -10.72
N GLY A 463 18.25 26.69 -11.90
CA GLY A 463 17.89 25.32 -12.28
C GLY A 463 16.60 24.77 -11.63
N THR A 464 15.82 25.63 -10.94
CA THR A 464 14.54 25.16 -10.40
C THR A 464 13.52 24.97 -11.52
N ILE A 465 12.92 23.80 -11.60
CA ILE A 465 11.75 23.51 -12.46
C ILE A 465 10.52 23.66 -11.59
N ILE A 466 9.54 24.43 -12.06
CA ILE A 466 8.26 24.63 -11.38
C ILE A 466 7.17 24.24 -12.37
N ALA A 467 6.36 23.25 -12.02
CA ALA A 467 5.22 22.80 -12.79
C ALA A 467 3.94 22.89 -11.94
N ASP A 468 2.83 22.50 -12.50
CA ASP A 468 1.52 22.63 -11.85
C ASP A 468 1.36 21.68 -10.65
N ASP A 469 2.16 20.59 -10.60
CA ASP A 469 2.05 19.55 -9.55
C ASP A 469 3.39 19.15 -8.90
N PHE A 470 4.52 19.77 -9.30
CA PHE A 470 5.81 19.49 -8.66
C PHE A 470 6.77 20.68 -8.74
N VAL A 471 7.79 20.65 -7.87
CA VAL A 471 8.98 21.53 -7.96
C VAL A 471 10.24 20.67 -7.88
N MET A 472 11.18 20.84 -8.81
CA MET A 472 12.46 20.11 -8.85
C MET A 472 13.63 21.08 -8.84
N PHE A 473 14.64 20.85 -7.97
CA PHE A 473 15.80 21.71 -7.78
C PHE A 473 17.03 21.07 -8.44
N THR A 474 17.22 21.25 -9.77
CA THR A 474 18.21 20.49 -10.55
C THR A 474 19.66 20.87 -10.26
N GLN A 475 19.93 22.00 -9.60
CA GLN A 475 21.28 22.47 -9.30
C GLN A 475 21.56 22.54 -7.79
N VAL A 476 20.76 21.83 -6.98
CA VAL A 476 21.00 21.69 -5.54
C VAL A 476 21.57 20.29 -5.30
N ASP A 477 22.89 20.21 -5.10
CA ASP A 477 23.59 18.92 -4.98
C ASP A 477 23.77 18.45 -3.52
N THR A 478 23.58 19.34 -2.55
CA THR A 478 23.75 19.06 -1.12
C THR A 478 23.14 20.20 -0.30
N LEU A 479 22.75 19.93 0.92
CA LEU A 479 22.33 20.92 1.93
C LEU A 479 23.02 20.60 3.26
N ASP A 480 23.48 21.62 3.98
CA ASP A 480 23.92 21.46 5.35
C ASP A 480 22.68 21.36 6.28
N PRO A 481 22.78 20.64 7.38
CA PRO A 481 21.65 20.58 8.32
C PRO A 481 21.20 22.02 8.73
N UNK A 482 19.84 22.14 8.43
CA UNK A 482 19.25 23.27 8.74
C UNK A 482 19.43 24.36 7.77
N GLU A 483 20.10 24.13 6.77
CA GLU A 483 20.13 25.03 5.60
C GLU A 483 18.83 24.93 4.83
N GLU A 484 18.31 26.07 4.42
CA GLU A 484 17.05 26.12 3.65
C GLU A 484 17.27 26.62 2.24
N VAL A 485 16.60 25.98 1.28
CA VAL A 485 16.50 26.40 -0.11
C VAL A 485 15.01 26.59 -0.42
N VAL A 486 14.66 27.75 -0.99
CA VAL A 486 13.25 28.15 -1.12
C VAL A 486 12.94 28.55 -2.57
N ALA A 487 11.84 28.01 -3.11
CA ALA A 487 11.22 28.52 -4.34
C ALA A 487 9.90 29.20 -3.96
N VAL A 488 9.67 30.38 -4.51
CA VAL A 488 8.42 31.15 -4.36
C VAL A 488 7.94 31.56 -5.75
N PHE A 489 6.68 31.27 -6.04
CA PHE A 489 6.11 31.56 -7.36
C PHE A 489 4.62 31.90 -7.21
N GLU A 490 4.09 32.63 -8.19
CA GLU A 490 2.65 32.91 -8.27
C GLU A 490 1.92 31.62 -8.58
N ALA A 491 0.85 31.34 -7.82
CA ALA A 491 0.10 30.09 -7.93
C ALA A 491 -1.35 30.29 -7.54
N ARG A 492 -2.25 29.69 -8.30
CA ARG A 492 -3.70 29.64 -7.99
C ARG A 492 -4.17 28.21 -8.12
N PRO A 493 -5.01 27.70 -7.21
CA PRO A 493 -5.53 26.35 -7.34
C PRO A 493 -6.22 26.14 -8.69
N MET A 494 -5.84 25.10 -9.44
CA MET A 494 -6.47 24.76 -10.72
C MET A 494 -7.80 24.02 -10.50
N LYS A 495 -7.86 23.21 -9.45
CA LYS A 495 -9.07 22.48 -9.02
C LYS A 495 -9.26 22.70 -7.53
N ARG A 496 -10.49 22.56 -7.09
CA ARG A 496 -10.74 22.27 -5.68
C ARG A 496 -10.10 20.91 -5.39
N ASP A 497 -8.87 20.94 -4.92
CA ASP A 497 -8.21 19.74 -4.43
C ASP A 497 -8.91 19.38 -3.12
N ARG A 498 -9.43 18.18 -3.04
CA ARG A 498 -10.03 17.62 -1.81
C ARG A 498 -9.08 17.73 -0.63
N ARG A 499 -7.77 17.71 -0.87
CA ARG A 499 -6.74 17.90 0.18
C ARG A 499 -6.70 19.34 0.66
N VAL A 500 -6.80 20.33 -0.24
CA VAL A 500 -6.86 21.74 0.16
C VAL A 500 -8.14 22.03 0.95
N GLU A 501 -9.27 21.43 0.54
CA GLU A 501 -10.51 21.49 1.33
C GLU A 501 -10.29 20.85 2.72
N ARG A 502 -9.59 19.70 2.77
CA ARG A 502 -9.27 19.03 4.04
C ARG A 502 -8.34 19.85 4.93
N LEU A 503 -7.34 20.54 4.35
CA LEU A 503 -6.46 21.44 5.10
C LEU A 503 -7.24 22.69 5.56
N ARG A 504 -8.18 23.17 4.75
CA ARG A 504 -9.10 24.25 5.13
C ARG A 504 -10.03 23.81 6.26
N ASP A 505 -10.46 22.54 6.27
CA ASP A 505 -11.35 21.99 7.27
C ASP A 505 -10.63 21.63 8.58
N TRP A 506 -9.28 21.67 8.62
CA TRP A 506 -8.51 21.36 9.83
C TRP A 506 -8.86 22.26 11.02
N PRO A 507 -9.11 23.57 10.87
CA PRO A 507 -9.65 24.37 11.98
C PRO A 507 -11.03 23.89 12.45
N GLN A 508 -11.85 23.36 11.59
CA GLN A 508 -13.11 22.69 11.97
C GLN A 508 -12.85 21.33 12.65
N UNK A 509 -11.99 20.53 12.24
CA UNK A 509 -11.60 19.39 12.85
C UNK A 509 -11.24 19.63 14.24
N GLU A 510 -10.31 20.69 14.38
CA GLU A 510 -9.85 21.07 15.72
C GLU A 510 -11.00 21.52 16.61
N ALA A 511 -11.93 22.26 16.08
CA ALA A 511 -13.12 22.67 16.82
C ALA A 511 -13.95 21.47 17.30
N GLN A 512 -14.04 20.41 16.49
CA GLN A 512 -14.74 19.18 16.89
C GLN A 512 -13.93 18.37 17.91
N ILE A 513 -12.60 18.24 17.69
CA ILE A 513 -11.70 17.60 18.66
C ILE A 513 -11.79 18.29 20.02
N ALA A 514 -11.89 19.63 20.04
CA ALA A 514 -12.00 20.42 21.27
C ALA A 514 -13.29 20.14 22.07
N ARG A 515 -14.33 19.59 21.43
CA ARG A 515 -15.57 19.14 22.10
C ARG A 515 -15.37 17.85 22.91
N LEU A 516 -14.36 17.05 22.53
CA LEU A 516 -14.12 15.75 23.12
C LEU A 516 -13.42 15.86 24.48
N PRO A 517 -13.55 14.87 25.39
CA PRO A 517 -12.82 14.88 26.65
C PRO A 517 -11.29 14.95 26.44
N LEU A 518 -10.62 15.79 27.23
CA LEU A 518 -9.19 16.05 27.15
C LEU A 518 -8.30 14.79 27.02
N PRO A 519 -8.55 13.69 27.77
CA PRO A 519 -7.67 12.52 27.66
C PRO A 519 -7.62 11.88 26.28
N TYR A 520 -8.65 12.10 25.45
CA TYR A 520 -8.76 11.48 24.12
C TYR A 520 -8.33 12.41 22.98
N GLN A 521 -8.26 13.72 23.20
CA GLN A 521 -8.06 14.71 22.12
C GLN A 521 -6.81 14.43 21.28
N SER A 522 -5.68 14.16 21.95
CA SER A 522 -4.41 13.88 21.26
C SER A 522 -4.49 12.58 20.44
N LEU A 523 -5.04 11.52 21.03
CA LEU A 523 -5.18 10.23 20.35
C LEU A 523 -6.13 10.35 19.14
N VAL A 524 -7.26 11.05 19.31
CA VAL A 524 -8.22 11.24 18.22
C VAL A 524 -7.58 12.06 17.09
N ARG A 525 -6.79 13.10 17.44
CA ARG A 525 -6.07 13.89 16.44
C ARG A 525 -5.16 12.98 15.59
N THR A 526 -4.35 12.15 16.23
CA THR A 526 -3.46 11.19 15.55
C THR A 526 -4.27 10.24 14.65
N ARG A 527 -5.36 9.66 15.17
CA ARG A 527 -6.19 8.74 14.39
C ARG A 527 -6.86 9.43 13.20
N LEU A 528 -7.28 10.69 13.35
CA LEU A 528 -7.83 11.48 12.23
C LEU A 528 -6.75 11.82 11.19
N GLU A 529 -5.52 12.03 11.62
CA GLU A 529 -4.37 12.19 10.70
C GLU A 529 -4.14 10.89 9.92
N GLU A 530 -4.09 9.74 10.61
CA GLU A 530 -3.93 8.41 10.01
C GLU A 530 -5.08 8.03 9.06
N ALA A 531 -6.29 8.53 9.32
CA ALA A 531 -7.45 8.28 8.46
C ALA A 531 -7.37 8.97 7.09
N GLY A 532 -6.45 9.93 6.93
CA GLY A 532 -6.21 10.61 5.66
C GLY A 532 -7.50 11.09 4.99
N GLY A 533 -7.81 10.58 3.82
CA GLY A 533 -8.99 10.94 3.04
C GLY A 533 -10.34 10.66 3.71
N ARG A 534 -10.38 9.74 4.69
CA ARG A 534 -11.62 9.39 5.40
C ARG A 534 -11.85 10.24 6.65
N ARG A 535 -10.93 11.15 6.97
CA ARG A 535 -11.01 12.07 8.13
C ARG A 535 -12.37 12.75 8.22
N GLY A 536 -12.89 13.24 7.10
CA GLY A 536 -14.20 13.92 7.04
C GLY A 536 -15.35 13.06 7.54
N GLU A 537 -15.35 11.76 7.24
CA GLU A 537 -16.35 10.80 7.74
C GLU A 537 -16.30 10.70 9.26
N LEU A 538 -15.08 10.55 9.81
CA LEU A 538 -14.91 10.41 11.25
C LEU A 538 -15.27 11.71 11.99
N VAL A 539 -14.95 12.87 11.41
CA VAL A 539 -15.33 14.18 11.96
C VAL A 539 -16.85 14.35 11.89
N ALA A 540 -17.50 13.95 10.80
CA ALA A 540 -18.96 14.00 10.67
C ALA A 540 -19.66 13.17 11.76
N ALA A 541 -19.06 12.03 12.15
CA ALA A 541 -19.58 11.25 13.29
C ALA A 541 -19.52 12.05 14.60
N ILE A 542 -18.42 12.81 14.84
CA ILE A 542 -18.34 13.69 16.01
C ILE A 542 -19.40 14.81 15.92
N GLU A 543 -19.55 15.43 14.75
CA GLU A 543 -20.46 16.55 14.52
C GLU A 543 -21.92 16.17 14.77
N SER A 544 -22.32 14.97 14.40
CA SER A 544 -23.72 14.50 14.53
C SER A 544 -24.12 14.22 15.98
N LEU A 545 -23.15 14.14 16.91
CA LEU A 545 -23.39 13.73 18.29
C LEU A 545 -23.44 14.91 19.24
N GLU A 546 -24.33 14.83 20.26
CA GLU A 546 -24.50 15.84 21.29
C GLU A 546 -24.52 15.22 22.70
N GLY A 547 -24.04 15.97 23.66
CA GLY A 547 -24.00 15.57 25.06
C GLY A 547 -22.73 14.86 25.50
N GLU A 548 -22.36 15.02 26.74
CA GLU A 548 -21.08 14.56 27.29
C GLU A 548 -20.88 13.05 27.13
N ASP A 549 -21.92 12.25 27.40
CA ASP A 549 -21.84 10.77 27.29
C ASP A 549 -21.53 10.33 25.85
N ALA A 550 -22.16 10.96 24.84
CA ALA A 550 -21.98 10.61 23.44
C ALA A 550 -20.60 11.07 22.94
N LEU A 551 -20.17 12.26 23.39
CA LEU A 551 -18.83 12.76 23.03
C LEU A 551 -17.72 11.93 23.68
N GLU A 552 -17.91 11.43 24.89
CA GLU A 552 -16.95 10.51 25.51
C GLU A 552 -16.91 9.16 24.77
N ALA A 553 -18.08 8.65 24.40
CA ALA A 553 -18.20 7.38 23.69
C ALA A 553 -17.52 7.44 22.30
N ILE A 554 -17.82 8.49 21.50
CA ILE A 554 -17.19 8.63 20.19
C ILE A 554 -15.68 8.88 20.33
N ALA A 555 -15.25 9.66 21.32
CA ALA A 555 -13.83 9.91 21.57
C ALA A 555 -13.07 8.60 21.87
N PHE A 556 -13.65 7.73 22.68
CA PHE A 556 -13.09 6.41 22.98
C PHE A 556 -13.01 5.55 21.73
N LEU A 557 -14.11 5.49 20.95
CA LEU A 557 -14.11 4.68 19.75
C LEU A 557 -13.03 5.17 18.75
N LEU A 558 -12.96 6.48 18.52
CA LEU A 558 -11.97 7.03 17.58
C LEU A 558 -10.53 6.88 18.09
N ALA A 559 -10.29 7.07 19.39
CA ALA A 559 -8.93 6.96 19.97
C ALA A 559 -8.34 5.56 19.78
N PHE A 560 -9.18 4.52 19.72
CA PHE A 560 -8.74 3.12 19.65
C PHE A 560 -9.30 2.38 18.42
N ILE A 561 -9.82 3.11 17.44
CA ILE A 561 -10.44 2.53 16.25
C ILE A 561 -9.44 1.60 15.52
N PRO A 562 -9.84 0.38 15.12
CA PRO A 562 -8.97 -0.47 14.32
C PRO A 562 -8.59 0.20 12.99
N GLU A 563 -7.38 -0.04 12.53
CA GLU A 563 -6.83 0.54 11.29
C GLU A 563 -7.75 0.30 10.09
N ARG A 564 -8.28 -0.89 9.96
CA ARG A 564 -9.26 -1.22 8.91
C ARG A 564 -10.47 -0.29 8.95
N ASP A 565 -11.00 0.00 10.14
CA ASP A 565 -12.21 0.83 10.29
C ASP A 565 -11.92 2.31 10.01
N LEU A 566 -10.70 2.79 10.26
CA LEU A 566 -10.28 4.16 9.89
C LEU A 566 -10.60 4.48 8.43
N THR A 567 -10.43 3.50 7.56
CA THR A 567 -10.53 3.68 6.11
C THR A 567 -11.86 3.22 5.52
N THR A 568 -12.73 2.54 6.30
CA THR A 568 -13.95 1.91 5.74
C THR A 568 -15.26 2.31 6.43
N ILE A 569 -15.23 2.69 7.71
CA ILE A 569 -16.47 2.93 8.47
C ILE A 569 -17.12 4.26 8.06
N SER A 570 -18.47 4.28 8.02
CA SER A 570 -19.19 5.52 7.72
C SER A 570 -19.55 6.28 9.00
N ALA A 571 -19.72 7.60 8.87
CA ALA A 571 -20.16 8.49 9.94
C ALA A 571 -21.45 7.99 10.59
N ASP A 572 -22.45 7.70 9.76
CA ASP A 572 -23.78 7.26 10.21
C ASP A 572 -23.71 5.96 11.01
N LEU A 573 -22.90 5.00 10.57
CA LEU A 573 -22.77 3.72 11.27
C LEU A 573 -22.12 3.91 12.65
N LEU A 574 -21.03 4.66 12.69
CA LEU A 574 -20.29 4.90 13.92
C LEU A 574 -21.12 5.70 14.94
N ALA A 575 -21.72 6.82 14.49
CA ALA A 575 -22.59 7.66 15.32
C ALA A 575 -23.83 6.88 15.81
N GLY A 576 -24.44 6.09 14.92
CA GLY A 576 -25.60 5.25 15.27
C GLY A 576 -25.27 4.25 16.39
N HIS A 577 -24.07 3.62 16.34
CA HIS A 577 -23.64 2.73 17.42
C HIS A 577 -23.45 3.46 18.74
N VAL A 578 -22.95 4.71 18.70
CA VAL A 578 -22.76 5.56 19.88
C VAL A 578 -24.13 5.91 20.49
N GLU A 579 -25.04 6.45 19.67
CA GLU A 579 -26.38 6.86 20.13
C GLU A 579 -27.12 5.68 20.78
N GLU A 580 -27.12 4.54 20.11
CA GLU A 580 -27.77 3.33 20.62
C GLU A 580 -27.13 2.85 21.93
N ALA A 581 -25.81 2.82 22.03
CA ALA A 581 -25.12 2.38 23.24
C ALA A 581 -25.38 3.32 24.42
N VAL A 582 -25.35 4.64 24.16
CA VAL A 582 -25.67 5.65 25.20
C VAL A 582 -27.13 5.56 25.65
N ALA A 583 -28.05 5.37 24.73
CA ALA A 583 -29.48 5.13 25.07
C ALA A 583 -29.66 3.87 25.91
N ILE A 584 -28.97 2.80 25.53
CA ILE A 584 -28.96 1.52 26.28
C ILE A 584 -28.41 1.75 27.69
N ARG A 585 -27.32 2.51 27.84
CA ARG A 585 -26.70 2.81 29.14
C ARG A 585 -27.75 3.46 30.08
N ARG A 586 -28.57 4.32 29.57
CA ARG A 586 -29.60 5.05 30.35
C ARG A 586 -30.83 4.18 30.67
N THR A 587 -31.17 3.22 29.82
CA THR A 587 -32.45 2.48 29.91
C THR A 587 -32.30 1.05 30.45
N SER A 588 -31.17 0.39 30.19
CA SER A 588 -30.99 -1.00 30.60
C SER A 588 -30.74 -1.15 32.10
N PRO A 589 -31.42 -2.09 32.76
CA PRO A 589 -31.13 -2.37 34.18
C PRO A 589 -29.76 -2.98 34.41
N PHE A 590 -29.08 -3.43 33.35
CA PHE A 590 -27.77 -4.12 33.41
C PHE A 590 -26.62 -3.17 33.08
N CYS A 591 -26.92 -1.97 32.59
CA CYS A 591 -25.88 -1.07 32.06
C CYS A 591 -25.69 0.21 32.86
N ARG A 592 -26.75 0.69 33.49
CA ARG A 592 -26.80 2.01 34.15
C ARG A 592 -25.68 2.25 35.18
N ASP A 593 -25.36 1.23 35.98
CA ASP A 593 -24.43 1.32 37.07
C ASP A 593 -23.05 0.68 36.76
N LEU A 594 -22.76 0.40 35.50
CA LEU A 594 -21.48 -0.15 35.06
C LEU A 594 -20.34 0.86 35.23
N PRO A 595 -19.16 0.39 35.61
CA PRO A 595 -17.96 1.23 35.50
C PRO A 595 -17.77 1.73 34.06
N ASP A 596 -17.35 2.97 33.89
CA ASP A 596 -17.14 3.57 32.56
C ASP A 596 -16.22 2.70 31.69
N GLU A 597 -15.13 2.21 32.27
CA GLU A 597 -14.18 1.35 31.55
C GLU A 597 -14.83 0.08 30.96
N ILE A 598 -15.79 -0.52 31.66
CA ILE A 598 -16.51 -1.71 31.19
C ILE A 598 -17.54 -1.32 30.12
N PHE A 599 -18.25 -0.20 30.33
CA PHE A 599 -19.18 0.29 29.33
C PHE A 599 -18.46 0.63 28.01
N LEU A 600 -17.38 1.40 28.10
CA LEU A 600 -16.65 1.89 26.93
C LEU A 600 -15.98 0.73 26.16
N ASN A 601 -15.42 -0.26 26.86
CA ASN A 601 -14.67 -1.35 26.20
C ASN A 601 -15.54 -2.54 25.79
N ASP A 602 -16.65 -2.83 26.49
CA ASP A 602 -17.36 -4.11 26.38
C ASP A 602 -18.87 -4.01 26.11
N VAL A 603 -19.43 -2.78 26.05
CA VAL A 603 -20.81 -2.53 25.60
C VAL A 603 -20.80 -1.66 24.32
N LEU A 604 -20.06 -0.55 24.37
CA LEU A 604 -20.03 0.48 23.34
C LEU A 604 -19.53 -0.02 21.97
N PRO A 605 -18.43 -0.80 21.86
CA PRO A 605 -17.84 -1.06 20.54
C PRO A 605 -18.78 -1.76 19.57
N HIS A 606 -18.65 -1.35 18.31
CA HIS A 606 -19.47 -1.79 17.19
C HIS A 606 -19.03 -3.15 16.62
N MET A 607 -17.92 -3.69 17.12
CA MET A 607 -17.27 -4.88 16.57
C MET A 607 -16.62 -5.73 17.66
N PHE A 608 -16.17 -6.92 17.28
CA PHE A 608 -15.41 -7.86 18.13
C PHE A 608 -14.10 -8.29 17.48
N VAL A 609 -14.15 -8.74 16.22
CA VAL A 609 -13.00 -9.24 15.46
C VAL A 609 -13.07 -8.71 14.01
N GLY A 610 -12.91 -9.55 13.00
CA GLY A 610 -12.91 -9.20 11.59
C GLY A 610 -14.27 -9.17 10.88
N GLU A 611 -15.38 -9.30 11.61
CA GLU A 611 -16.71 -9.37 11.02
C GLU A 611 -17.11 -8.08 10.29
N ARG A 612 -18.03 -8.20 9.35
CA ARG A 612 -18.57 -7.05 8.61
C ARG A 612 -19.21 -6.05 9.58
N ARG A 613 -18.86 -4.76 9.42
CA ARG A 613 -19.44 -3.66 10.22
C ARG A 613 -20.86 -3.39 9.74
N GLU A 614 -21.82 -3.37 10.67
CA GLU A 614 -23.23 -3.20 10.36
C GLU A 614 -24.03 -2.69 11.58
N SER A 615 -25.21 -2.10 11.36
CA SER A 615 -26.08 -1.55 12.40
C SER A 615 -26.95 -2.66 13.03
N TRP A 616 -26.36 -3.52 13.84
CA TRP A 616 -27.06 -4.67 14.46
C TRP A 616 -27.83 -4.30 15.74
N ARG A 617 -27.51 -3.19 16.44
CA ARG A 617 -28.05 -2.87 17.76
C ARG A 617 -29.56 -2.66 17.76
N PRO A 618 -30.19 -1.84 16.89
CA PRO A 618 -31.62 -1.57 16.94
C PRO A 618 -32.46 -2.85 16.78
N GLU A 619 -32.14 -3.65 15.79
CA GLU A 619 -32.91 -4.89 15.50
C GLU A 619 -32.80 -5.90 16.66
N LEU A 620 -31.58 -6.14 17.13
CA LEU A 620 -31.39 -7.10 18.23
C LEU A 620 -32.04 -6.59 19.52
N ARG A 621 -31.96 -5.28 19.82
CA ARG A 621 -32.62 -4.69 20.98
C ARG A 621 -34.15 -4.85 20.88
N GLU A 622 -34.73 -4.51 19.74
CA GLU A 622 -36.18 -4.63 19.52
C GLU A 622 -36.68 -6.06 19.79
N ARG A 623 -35.94 -7.05 19.34
CA ARG A 623 -36.32 -8.46 19.46
C ARG A 623 -36.07 -9.07 20.84
N PHE A 624 -35.07 -8.55 21.60
CA PHE A 624 -34.56 -9.25 22.80
C PHE A 624 -34.61 -8.43 24.10
N ALA A 625 -34.85 -7.11 24.06
CA ALA A 625 -34.84 -6.30 25.28
C ALA A 625 -35.92 -6.76 26.30
N GLU A 626 -37.13 -7.05 25.85
CA GLU A 626 -38.22 -7.51 26.72
C GLU A 626 -37.83 -8.82 27.43
N ILE A 627 -37.19 -9.74 26.71
CA ILE A 627 -36.73 -11.05 27.26
C ILE A 627 -35.68 -10.80 28.35
N ALA A 628 -34.70 -9.99 28.04
CA ALA A 628 -33.59 -9.72 28.94
C ALA A 628 -34.05 -8.90 30.18
N TRP A 629 -34.75 -7.79 29.93
CA TRP A 629 -35.11 -6.83 30.99
C TRP A 629 -36.19 -7.31 31.94
N SER A 630 -37.00 -8.33 31.53
CA SER A 630 -37.97 -8.99 32.41
C SER A 630 -37.33 -10.04 33.31
N ALA A 631 -36.08 -10.38 33.10
CA ALA A 631 -35.38 -11.39 33.89
C ALA A 631 -35.03 -10.81 35.28
N PRO A 632 -35.15 -11.62 36.34
CA PRO A 632 -34.87 -11.17 37.72
C PRO A 632 -33.39 -10.89 37.99
N THR A 633 -32.49 -11.47 37.22
CA THR A 633 -31.03 -11.27 37.33
C THR A 633 -30.39 -11.26 35.95
N GLN A 634 -29.21 -10.70 35.87
CA GLN A 634 -28.41 -10.69 34.63
C GLN A 634 -28.10 -12.11 34.18
N ALA A 635 -27.81 -13.03 35.13
CA ALA A 635 -27.55 -14.43 34.82
C ALA A 635 -28.75 -15.09 34.11
N GLU A 636 -29.95 -14.87 34.64
CA GLU A 636 -31.19 -15.34 34.03
C GLU A 636 -31.45 -14.67 32.67
N ALA A 637 -31.12 -13.37 32.53
CA ALA A 637 -31.24 -12.66 31.26
C ALA A 637 -30.39 -13.34 30.19
N VAL A 638 -29.12 -13.58 30.46
CA VAL A 638 -28.19 -14.21 29.52
C VAL A 638 -28.65 -15.64 29.17
N HIS A 639 -29.07 -16.37 30.16
CA HIS A 639 -29.59 -17.73 29.94
C HIS A 639 -30.81 -17.72 28.99
N ARG A 640 -31.78 -16.82 29.20
CA ARG A 640 -32.94 -16.65 28.31
C ARG A 640 -32.53 -16.20 26.91
N LEU A 641 -31.58 -15.27 26.81
CA LEU A 641 -31.05 -14.82 25.51
C LEU A 641 -30.44 -16.01 24.76
N ASP A 642 -29.55 -16.77 25.39
CA ASP A 642 -28.92 -17.94 24.75
C ASP A 642 -29.96 -19.04 24.37
N GLN A 643 -31.11 -19.16 25.06
CA GLN A 643 -32.16 -20.10 24.65
C GLN A 643 -33.02 -19.54 23.50
N GLU A 644 -33.45 -18.30 23.59
CA GLU A 644 -34.42 -17.72 22.66
C GLU A 644 -33.82 -17.24 21.36
N LEU A 645 -32.56 -16.83 21.38
CA LEU A 645 -31.87 -16.31 20.19
C LEU A 645 -31.89 -17.33 19.04
N TRP A 646 -31.45 -18.55 19.31
CA TRP A 646 -31.33 -19.61 18.28
C TRP A 646 -32.68 -20.05 17.76
N LYS A 647 -33.68 -20.14 18.64
CA LYS A 647 -35.06 -20.50 18.28
C LYS A 647 -35.67 -19.45 17.36
N ARG A 648 -35.50 -18.16 17.70
CA ARG A 648 -36.12 -17.05 16.95
C ARG A 648 -35.40 -16.77 15.61
N MET A 649 -34.10 -16.94 15.58
CA MET A 649 -33.28 -16.66 14.38
C MET A 649 -33.08 -17.88 13.48
N GLY A 650 -33.38 -19.08 13.96
CA GLY A 650 -33.25 -20.31 13.19
C GLY A 650 -31.82 -20.71 12.88
N VAL A 651 -30.85 -20.26 13.71
CA VAL A 651 -29.41 -20.44 13.46
C VAL A 651 -28.90 -21.71 14.14
N VAL A 652 -28.07 -22.46 13.45
CA VAL A 652 -27.43 -23.67 13.96
C VAL A 652 -25.91 -23.66 13.71
N TYR A 653 -25.19 -24.40 14.54
CA TYR A 653 -23.76 -24.60 14.39
C TYR A 653 -23.44 -25.49 13.18
N HIS A 654 -22.44 -25.10 12.38
CA HIS A 654 -21.83 -26.02 11.42
C HIS A 654 -20.37 -25.61 11.14
N PRO A 655 -19.43 -26.52 11.25
CA PRO A 655 -18.00 -26.21 11.15
C PRO A 655 -17.55 -25.77 9.74
N SER A 656 -18.26 -26.19 8.67
CA SER A 656 -17.79 -25.98 7.30
C SER A 656 -18.84 -25.48 6.29
N LYS A 657 -20.16 -25.56 6.62
CA LYS A 657 -21.22 -25.08 5.69
C LYS A 657 -21.58 -23.62 5.91
N ARG A 658 -20.60 -22.82 6.19
CA ARG A 658 -20.74 -21.38 6.44
C ARG A 658 -19.88 -20.61 5.45
N PRO A 659 -20.28 -19.39 5.04
CA PRO A 659 -19.50 -18.62 4.05
C PRO A 659 -18.14 -18.14 4.56
N LYS A 660 -18.03 -17.83 5.86
CA LYS A 660 -16.76 -17.43 6.50
C LYS A 660 -16.83 -17.69 8.01
N THR A 661 -15.72 -17.53 8.70
CA THR A 661 -15.61 -17.86 10.13
C THR A 661 -16.29 -16.80 11.00
N ASP A 662 -15.98 -15.55 10.74
CA ASP A 662 -16.36 -14.37 11.53
C ASP A 662 -17.60 -13.66 10.92
N GLN A 663 -18.67 -14.42 10.69
CA GLN A 663 -19.92 -13.86 10.17
C GLN A 663 -20.46 -12.77 11.11
N SER A 664 -20.89 -11.64 10.54
CA SER A 664 -21.62 -10.61 11.29
C SER A 664 -22.99 -11.12 11.73
N PRO A 665 -23.71 -10.41 12.62
CA PRO A 665 -25.04 -10.83 13.03
C PRO A 665 -26.00 -11.08 11.87
N SER A 666 -26.12 -10.15 10.91
CA SER A 666 -27.01 -10.35 9.76
C SER A 666 -26.57 -11.51 8.87
N GLU A 667 -25.27 -11.64 8.59
CA GLU A 667 -24.73 -12.76 7.81
C GLU A 667 -25.04 -14.11 8.47
N THR A 668 -24.97 -14.16 9.80
CA THR A 668 -25.29 -15.38 10.58
C THR A 668 -26.77 -15.71 10.50
N ILE A 669 -27.63 -14.71 10.67
CA ILE A 669 -29.09 -14.86 10.61
C ILE A 669 -29.54 -15.25 9.20
N ASP A 670 -29.07 -14.55 8.18
CA ASP A 670 -29.45 -14.80 6.78
C ASP A 670 -29.02 -16.19 6.31
N CYS A 671 -27.83 -16.62 6.74
CA CYS A 671 -27.28 -17.92 6.37
C CYS A 671 -27.96 -19.08 7.13
N GLY A 672 -28.41 -18.84 8.36
CA GLY A 672 -28.98 -19.86 9.25
C GLY A 672 -27.94 -20.85 9.80
N VAL A 673 -26.67 -20.64 9.45
CA VAL A 673 -25.55 -21.53 9.87
C VAL A 673 -24.32 -20.69 10.19
N ALA A 674 -23.62 -21.02 11.27
CA ALA A 674 -22.39 -20.31 11.64
C ALA A 674 -21.38 -21.22 12.34
N SER A 675 -20.14 -20.75 12.41
CA SER A 675 -19.07 -21.32 13.23
C SER A 675 -19.27 -20.96 14.70
N CYS A 676 -18.43 -21.48 15.58
CA CYS A 676 -18.38 -21.03 16.99
C CYS A 676 -18.14 -19.52 17.09
N THR A 677 -17.28 -18.96 16.24
CA THR A 677 -17.00 -17.50 16.20
C THR A 677 -18.24 -16.71 15.77
N GLY A 678 -18.92 -17.08 14.67
CA GLY A 678 -20.12 -16.40 14.21
C GLY A 678 -21.26 -16.47 15.22
N LEU A 679 -21.45 -17.63 15.86
CA LEU A 679 -22.43 -17.80 16.95
C LEU A 679 -22.09 -16.88 18.14
N SER A 680 -20.81 -16.84 18.53
CA SER A 680 -20.35 -15.99 19.63
C SER A 680 -20.52 -14.50 19.33
N ILE A 681 -20.24 -14.09 18.11
CA ILE A 681 -20.48 -12.69 17.65
C ILE A 681 -21.96 -12.35 17.78
N LEU A 682 -22.86 -13.20 17.30
CA LEU A 682 -24.30 -12.96 17.36
C LEU A 682 -24.81 -12.90 18.81
N LEU A 683 -24.36 -13.82 19.67
CA LEU A 683 -24.77 -13.82 21.09
C LEU A 683 -24.21 -12.59 21.84
N ALA A 684 -22.93 -12.26 21.62
CA ALA A 684 -22.29 -11.08 22.24
C ALA A 684 -22.94 -9.78 21.77
N SER A 685 -23.25 -9.67 20.47
CA SER A 685 -24.00 -8.51 19.90
C SER A 685 -25.39 -8.39 20.56
N THR A 686 -26.08 -9.52 20.73
CA THR A 686 -27.40 -9.55 21.40
C THR A 686 -27.25 -9.07 22.87
N CYS A 687 -26.23 -9.54 23.60
CA CYS A 687 -25.95 -9.06 24.96
C CYS A 687 -25.68 -7.56 24.99
N ARG A 688 -24.79 -7.06 24.13
CA ARG A 688 -24.49 -5.62 24.05
C ARG A 688 -25.72 -4.79 23.68
N SER A 689 -26.60 -5.31 22.82
CA SER A 689 -27.81 -4.61 22.38
C SER A 689 -28.82 -4.37 23.50
N VAL A 690 -28.75 -5.18 24.57
CA VAL A 690 -29.65 -5.03 25.75
C VAL A 690 -28.90 -4.47 26.98
N GLY A 691 -27.62 -4.07 26.79
CA GLY A 691 -26.81 -3.43 27.83
C GLY A 691 -26.05 -4.39 28.76
N ILE A 692 -25.82 -5.61 28.32
CA ILE A 692 -25.02 -6.59 29.05
C ILE A 692 -23.60 -6.59 28.45
N PRO A 693 -22.55 -6.23 29.21
CA PRO A 693 -21.20 -6.19 28.66
C PRO A 693 -20.76 -7.60 28.24
N ALA A 694 -20.23 -7.68 27.02
CA ALA A 694 -19.86 -8.98 26.44
C ALA A 694 -18.66 -8.81 25.51
N ARG A 695 -17.80 -9.85 25.47
CA ARG A 695 -16.66 -9.91 24.56
C ARG A 695 -16.45 -11.36 24.12
N LEU A 696 -15.64 -11.56 23.09
CA LEU A 696 -15.28 -12.91 22.66
C LEU A 696 -14.08 -13.40 23.46
N ALA A 697 -14.07 -14.68 23.78
CA ALA A 697 -12.88 -15.37 24.28
C ALA A 697 -12.67 -16.63 23.45
N GLY A 698 -11.42 -17.05 23.32
CA GLY A 698 -11.14 -18.23 22.51
C GLY A 698 -9.72 -18.74 22.68
N VAL A 699 -9.51 -19.95 22.16
CA VAL A 699 -8.19 -20.58 22.11
C VAL A 699 -7.85 -20.90 20.65
N PRO A 700 -6.68 -20.46 20.14
CA PRO A 700 -6.29 -20.75 18.75
C PRO A 700 -6.14 -22.26 18.49
N MET A 701 -5.68 -23.01 19.49
CA MET A 701 -5.50 -24.45 19.36
C MET A 701 -5.67 -25.11 20.73
N TRP A 702 -6.44 -26.18 20.80
CA TRP A 702 -6.52 -27.01 22.02
C TRP A 702 -5.20 -27.76 22.24
N HIS A 703 -4.86 -28.03 23.49
CA HIS A 703 -3.64 -28.76 23.89
C HIS A 703 -3.41 -30.10 23.17
N ASP A 704 -4.47 -30.69 22.64
CA ASP A 704 -4.45 -31.98 21.93
C ASP A 704 -4.47 -31.81 20.39
N ASP A 705 -4.24 -30.61 19.92
CA ASP A 705 -4.24 -30.20 18.49
C ASP A 705 -5.57 -30.50 17.77
N SER A 706 -6.68 -30.54 18.50
CA SER A 706 -8.01 -30.84 17.95
C SER A 706 -8.73 -29.63 17.36
N GLY A 707 -8.04 -28.52 17.15
CA GLY A 707 -8.59 -27.28 16.56
C GLY A 707 -8.80 -26.19 17.58
N ASN A 708 -9.46 -25.14 17.17
CA ASN A 708 -9.73 -23.92 17.94
C ASN A 708 -11.16 -23.90 18.51
N HIS A 709 -11.44 -22.90 19.34
CA HIS A 709 -12.82 -22.63 19.77
C HIS A 709 -12.97 -21.18 20.22
N THR A 710 -14.16 -20.61 20.02
CA THR A 710 -14.55 -19.27 20.45
C THR A 710 -15.87 -19.35 21.22
N TRP A 711 -15.97 -18.59 22.32
CA TRP A 711 -17.15 -18.47 23.17
C TRP A 711 -17.34 -17.04 23.61
N VAL A 712 -18.34 -16.75 24.44
CA VAL A 712 -18.66 -15.41 24.93
C VAL A 712 -18.25 -15.28 26.40
N GLU A 713 -17.61 -14.17 26.78
CA GLU A 713 -17.49 -13.74 28.17
C GLU A 713 -18.45 -12.59 28.42
N VAL A 714 -19.12 -12.62 29.57
CA VAL A 714 -20.10 -11.61 29.99
C VAL A 714 -19.70 -11.10 31.39
N TRP A 715 -19.75 -9.77 31.57
CA TRP A 715 -19.41 -9.14 32.85
C TRP A 715 -20.62 -9.14 33.77
N UNK A 716 -20.52 -9.73 34.90
CA UNK A 716 -21.48 -9.90 35.88
C UNK A 716 -20.91 -9.77 37.27
N ASP A 717 -21.47 -8.88 37.99
CA ASP A 717 -21.11 -8.81 39.43
C ASP A 717 -19.60 -8.62 39.67
N GLY A 718 -18.97 -7.75 38.90
CA GLY A 718 -17.56 -7.41 39.05
C GLY A 718 -16.58 -8.47 38.52
N ARG A 719 -17.04 -9.44 37.72
CA ARG A 719 -16.17 -10.49 37.15
C ARG A 719 -16.71 -10.99 35.78
N TRP A 720 -15.82 -11.62 35.06
CA TRP A 720 -16.15 -12.22 33.77
C TRP A 720 -16.62 -13.67 33.88
N UNK A 721 -17.75 -14.12 33.33
CA UNK A 721 -18.30 -15.35 33.34
C UNK A 721 -18.38 -15.80 32.00
N PHE A 722 -18.11 -16.95 31.63
CA PHE A 722 -18.22 -17.47 30.27
C PHE A 722 -19.59 -18.10 29.98
N VAL A 723 -19.95 -18.02 28.71
CA VAL A 723 -21.20 -18.62 28.19
C VAL A 723 -20.87 -19.32 26.87
N GLU A 724 -21.25 -20.55 26.74
CA GLU A 724 -21.12 -21.30 25.48
C GLU A 724 -22.31 -20.97 24.59
N ALA A 725 -22.07 -20.36 23.43
CA ALA A 725 -23.13 -20.04 22.48
C ALA A 725 -23.81 -21.31 21.96
N LEU A 726 -25.15 -21.33 21.92
CA LEU A 726 -25.97 -22.48 21.58
C LEU A 726 -25.91 -23.61 22.64
N GLY A 727 -25.25 -23.33 23.76
CA GLY A 727 -25.14 -24.31 24.86
C GLY A 727 -26.44 -24.47 25.66
N GLY A 728 -27.16 -23.34 25.83
CA GLY A 728 -28.46 -23.32 26.53
C GLY A 728 -28.41 -23.64 28.03
N GLU A 729 -27.22 -23.76 28.64
CA GLU A 729 -27.04 -24.11 30.03
C GLU A 729 -26.66 -22.95 30.96
N GLY A 730 -26.42 -21.77 30.38
CA GLY A 730 -26.08 -20.58 31.13
C GLY A 730 -24.60 -20.50 31.53
N TYR A 731 -24.29 -19.66 32.51
CA TYR A 731 -22.92 -19.39 32.92
C TYR A 731 -22.17 -20.60 33.45
N GLY A 732 -20.89 -20.69 33.11
CA GLY A 732 -19.96 -21.63 33.71
C GLY A 732 -20.10 -23.07 33.22
N LYS A 733 -20.85 -23.27 32.17
CA LYS A 733 -21.07 -24.62 31.60
C LYS A 733 -20.67 -24.67 30.12
N ALA A 734 -19.87 -25.67 29.75
CA ALA A 734 -19.42 -25.86 28.38
C ALA A 734 -18.82 -27.27 28.22
N TRP A 735 -18.92 -27.80 27.01
CA TRP A 735 -18.36 -29.10 26.63
C TRP A 735 -16.83 -29.17 26.75
N TRP A 736 -16.17 -27.99 26.65
CA TRP A 736 -14.70 -27.89 26.59
C TRP A 736 -14.04 -27.77 27.99
N LEU A 737 -14.76 -27.87 29.08
CA LEU A 737 -14.17 -27.62 30.42
C LEU A 737 -12.97 -28.54 30.74
N GLU A 738 -13.00 -29.80 30.28
CA GLU A 738 -11.85 -30.69 30.44
C GLU A 738 -10.63 -30.30 29.60
N LYS A 739 -10.85 -29.63 28.48
CA LYS A 739 -9.77 -29.16 27.59
C LYS A 739 -9.14 -27.86 28.13
N ILE A 740 -9.98 -26.92 28.59
CA ILE A 740 -9.53 -25.62 29.11
C ILE A 740 -8.63 -25.77 30.34
N ALA A 741 -8.83 -26.81 31.14
CA ALA A 741 -7.98 -27.09 32.30
C ALA A 741 -6.53 -27.44 31.95
N LYS A 742 -6.23 -27.57 30.65
CA LYS A 742 -4.92 -27.96 30.12
C LYS A 742 -4.32 -26.95 29.17
N VAL A 743 -4.88 -25.71 29.11
CA VAL A 743 -4.32 -24.66 28.28
C VAL A 743 -2.94 -24.24 28.81
N ASN A 744 -2.11 -23.74 27.94
CA ASN A 744 -0.73 -23.37 28.28
C ASN A 744 -0.49 -21.87 28.02
N PRO A 745 -0.49 -21.05 29.05
CA PRO A 745 -0.29 -19.59 28.88
C PRO A 745 1.15 -19.21 28.47
N ASP A 746 2.10 -20.14 28.49
CA ASP A 746 3.47 -19.87 28.06
C ASP A 746 3.63 -19.96 26.52
N ASP A 747 2.57 -20.39 25.80
CA ASP A 747 2.57 -20.53 24.36
C ASP A 747 1.31 -19.86 23.80
N PRO A 748 1.44 -18.77 23.01
CA PRO A 748 0.30 -18.04 22.49
C PRO A 748 -0.72 -18.90 21.72
N LEU A 749 -0.28 -20.00 21.12
CA LEU A 749 -1.14 -20.91 20.38
C LEU A 749 -2.13 -21.65 21.28
N TYR A 750 -1.74 -21.95 22.53
CA TYR A 750 -2.54 -22.68 23.51
C TYR A 750 -3.07 -21.81 24.65
N THR A 751 -2.94 -20.48 24.51
CA THR A 751 -3.40 -19.46 25.45
C THR A 751 -4.89 -19.15 25.23
N VAL A 752 -5.62 -18.81 26.27
CA VAL A 752 -6.99 -18.29 26.15
C VAL A 752 -6.93 -16.76 26.05
N TRP A 753 -7.36 -16.25 24.91
CA TRP A 753 -7.41 -14.83 24.61
C TRP A 753 -8.83 -14.30 24.72
N ALA A 754 -9.00 -13.10 25.27
CA ALA A 754 -10.28 -12.39 25.29
C ALA A 754 -10.12 -11.04 24.57
N THR A 755 -11.03 -10.71 23.65
CA THR A 755 -10.97 -9.47 22.86
C THR A 755 -11.09 -8.24 23.74
N SER A 756 -10.44 -7.15 23.28
CA SER A 756 -10.53 -5.80 23.85
C SER A 756 -10.65 -4.81 22.70
N TYR A 757 -11.32 -3.69 22.90
CA TYR A 757 -11.30 -2.60 21.94
C TYR A 757 -10.09 -1.70 22.21
N ARG A 758 -9.76 -1.50 23.47
CA ARG A 758 -8.58 -0.71 23.88
C ARG A 758 -7.31 -1.56 23.68
N PRO A 759 -6.23 -1.00 23.14
CA PRO A 759 -4.94 -1.72 23.04
C PRO A 759 -4.44 -2.21 24.39
N THR A 760 -3.89 -3.41 24.42
CA THR A 760 -3.44 -4.10 25.63
C THR A 760 -1.95 -4.50 25.57
N GLY A 761 -1.33 -4.34 24.40
CA GLY A 761 0.02 -4.84 24.17
C GLY A 761 0.04 -6.30 23.66
N SER A 762 -1.12 -6.93 23.58
CA SER A 762 -1.30 -8.27 23.02
C SER A 762 -2.50 -8.26 22.07
N HIS A 763 -2.63 -9.26 21.24
CA HIS A 763 -3.71 -9.33 20.24
C HIS A 763 -4.45 -10.68 20.27
N PHE A 764 -5.67 -10.70 19.79
CA PHE A 764 -6.49 -11.89 19.63
C PHE A 764 -6.01 -12.61 18.36
N PRO A 765 -5.41 -13.80 18.48
CA PRO A 765 -4.93 -14.50 17.30
C PRO A 765 -6.11 -15.06 16.53
N LEU A 766 -6.36 -14.53 15.35
CA LEU A 766 -7.41 -15.04 14.47
C LEU A 766 -7.05 -16.47 14.05
N GLU A 767 -8.03 -17.35 14.01
CA GLU A 767 -7.82 -18.79 13.83
C GLU A 767 -7.15 -19.19 12.51
N TRP A 768 -7.21 -18.29 11.52
CA TRP A 768 -6.57 -18.52 10.21
C TRP A 768 -5.31 -17.70 10.01
N ASP A 769 -5.04 -16.72 10.89
CA ASP A 769 -3.83 -15.88 10.84
C ASP A 769 -3.42 -15.45 12.25
N PRO A 770 -2.61 -16.27 12.93
CA PRO A 770 -2.15 -15.95 14.28
C PRO A 770 -1.22 -14.73 14.34
N GLU A 771 -0.70 -14.25 13.21
CA GLU A 771 0.18 -13.09 13.14
C GLU A 771 -0.61 -11.78 13.00
N ASP A 772 -1.93 -11.85 12.71
CA ASP A 772 -2.78 -10.66 12.61
C ASP A 772 -2.91 -9.98 13.97
N GLY A 773 -2.26 -8.82 14.12
CA GLY A 773 -2.25 -8.01 15.35
C GLY A 773 -3.39 -6.99 15.43
N SER A 774 -4.34 -7.01 14.51
CA SER A 774 -5.36 -5.96 14.37
C SER A 774 -6.37 -5.89 15.51
N ILE A 775 -6.59 -6.99 16.27
CA ILE A 775 -7.61 -7.05 17.32
C ILE A 775 -6.91 -7.14 18.68
N PRO A 776 -6.94 -6.11 19.52
CA PRO A 776 -6.34 -6.17 20.85
C PRO A 776 -6.98 -7.27 21.72
N ALA A 777 -6.17 -7.90 22.59
CA ALA A 777 -6.66 -8.98 23.45
C ALA A 777 -5.93 -9.02 24.78
N VAL A 778 -6.53 -9.73 25.73
CA VAL A 778 -5.97 -9.99 27.05
C VAL A 778 -5.84 -11.50 27.22
N ASP A 779 -4.67 -11.96 27.69
CA ASP A 779 -4.51 -13.34 28.17
C ASP A 779 -5.37 -13.54 29.43
N VAL A 780 -6.33 -14.43 29.35
CA VAL A 780 -7.25 -14.76 30.45
C VAL A 780 -7.08 -16.20 30.93
N SER A 781 -6.04 -16.90 30.50
CA SER A 781 -5.79 -18.32 30.81
C SER A 781 -5.80 -18.60 32.31
N ALA A 782 -5.19 -17.72 33.12
CA ALA A 782 -5.14 -17.90 34.58
C ALA A 782 -6.54 -18.02 35.21
N ARG A 783 -7.53 -17.32 34.66
CA ARG A 783 -8.92 -17.41 35.16
C ARG A 783 -9.52 -18.76 34.84
N TYR A 784 -9.25 -19.27 33.65
CA TYR A 784 -9.80 -20.59 33.24
C TYR A 784 -9.12 -21.76 33.93
N LEU A 785 -7.80 -21.66 34.17
CA LEU A 785 -7.05 -22.65 34.93
C LEU A 785 -7.47 -22.70 36.41
N ALA A 786 -8.08 -21.64 36.91
CA ALA A 786 -8.59 -21.56 38.29
C ALA A 786 -10.05 -22.04 38.41
N LEU A 787 -10.68 -22.47 37.31
CA LEU A 787 -12.05 -23.03 37.37
C LEU A 787 -12.06 -24.34 38.17
N PRO A 788 -13.11 -24.62 39.01
CA PRO A 788 -13.14 -25.78 39.85
C PRO A 788 -13.26 -27.09 39.06
#